data_2c687526867417b361f308eec8a9d7fe
#
_entry.id   2c687526867417b361f308eec8a9d7fe
#
_cell.length_a   1.000
_cell.length_b   1.000
_cell.length_c   1.000
_cell.angle_alpha   90.00
_cell.angle_beta   90.00
_cell.angle_gamma   90.00
#
_symmetry.space_group_name_H-M   'P 1'
#
loop_
_entity.id
_entity.type
_entity.pdbx_description
1 polymer ?
#
loop_
_entity_poly.entity_id
_entity_poly.type
_entity_poly.pdbx_seq_one_letter_code
_entity_poly.pdbx_strand_id
1 'polypeptide(L)'
;MKTRVLGITISLCSCLFTTSMAVTQTVTVDASPSHVANTFSPPHALGAAMDRLRTGSPEKLLNDPLLSIILNAGWQTVTYRQNTELMVEAWHWNPRGTWSNAEKQEGYFVGSAEPGDEIQHSWAYPLPHRGFSRGDGNGWSRLTDGDPNSYWKSNPYLTKAFTGEDDSLHPQWVMIDLGAKIDVNAIRIAWANPYARHYSVQFWTGELEPFYDGTTKGTWQTFPLGNVTEGKGGTVTLKLVSWMIPVRYLRIWMTDSSNTCAVHGSADKRNCVGYAINELYVGALSTDGQFNDYVTHFPSRNQTVTWPSSVDPWHAASNLDESRGDQVGFDFFFHCGVTRGLATMVPIAMLYATPEDAANEIAYLYKRKYPISWIEMGEEADGQHMLPEDYGALYLQFATAIHKLVPEAKLGGPPFEGTFGDVEVWPDANGKVSWLGRFVDYLKAHGRLNDFTFFSFEHYPYQDRPTYSWADLYPEPGYVSHIVQVWKDNGLPPNIPFFMTEGNIGGGAPPSTVKSALWLADYVGSMMSEGAGATYYFHYMPSPDHPSGFLAIDKEYSFKGYTPQYLATQLIAKEWVQPVDAPHKQYKASSDVMDAAGNVLVTAYVVERPDKQWSVMLVNRDQFNDHAVKVVFADPATKGARYFSGQVDRITFGSNEYAWHQEGELGHADPDGPASKSTVNGGAEAIYQLPKASITVLRGSIGTH
;
A
#
# COMPACT_ATOMS: atom_id res chain seq x y z
N MET A 1 -54.96 -76.20 16.03
CA MET A 1 -55.16 -75.88 14.62
C MET A 1 -55.95 -74.58 14.53
N LYS A 2 -55.31 -73.51 14.22
CA LYS A 2 -55.96 -72.26 13.77
C LYS A 2 -55.00 -71.55 12.78
N THR A 3 -55.37 -71.60 11.54
CA THR A 3 -54.70 -71.04 10.38
C THR A 3 -54.91 -69.50 10.41
N ARG A 4 -53.84 -68.78 10.37
CA ARG A 4 -53.88 -67.28 10.12
C ARG A 4 -53.48 -67.01 8.69
N VAL A 5 -54.38 -66.41 7.96
CA VAL A 5 -54.15 -65.87 6.61
C VAL A 5 -53.46 -64.52 6.75
N LEU A 6 -52.33 -64.35 6.07
CA LEU A 6 -51.57 -63.07 6.01
C LEU A 6 -52.00 -62.31 4.76
N GLY A 7 -52.68 -61.19 4.93
CA GLY A 7 -53.01 -60.30 3.82
C GLY A 7 -51.85 -59.39 3.54
N ILE A 8 -51.30 -59.40 2.33
CA ILE A 8 -50.30 -58.47 1.84
C ILE A 8 -51.01 -57.30 1.21
N THR A 9 -50.89 -56.09 1.82
CA THR A 9 -51.35 -54.79 1.24
C THR A 9 -50.18 -54.17 0.49
N ILE A 10 -50.28 -54.13 -0.85
CA ILE A 10 -49.32 -53.43 -1.70
C ILE A 10 -49.71 -51.95 -1.73
N SER A 11 -48.91 -51.10 -1.05
CA SER A 11 -49.04 -49.64 -1.11
C SER A 11 -48.28 -49.11 -2.33
N LEU A 12 -49.00 -48.67 -3.33
CA LEU A 12 -48.40 -47.95 -4.46
C LEU A 12 -47.95 -46.54 -3.98
N CYS A 13 -46.66 -46.38 -3.79
CA CYS A 13 -46.06 -45.05 -3.55
C CYS A 13 -45.91 -44.32 -4.89
N SER A 14 -46.81 -43.40 -5.19
CA SER A 14 -46.70 -42.48 -6.35
C SER A 14 -45.60 -41.49 -6.05
N CYS A 15 -44.38 -41.66 -6.57
CA CYS A 15 -43.38 -40.62 -6.61
C CYS A 15 -43.82 -39.50 -7.56
N LEU A 16 -44.36 -38.45 -6.98
CA LEU A 16 -44.48 -37.16 -7.70
C LEU A 16 -43.07 -36.60 -7.89
N PHE A 17 -42.51 -36.77 -9.07
CA PHE A 17 -41.37 -35.98 -9.50
C PHE A 17 -41.86 -34.53 -9.69
N THR A 18 -41.72 -33.72 -8.66
CA THR A 18 -41.74 -32.27 -8.85
C THR A 18 -40.48 -31.90 -9.64
N THR A 19 -40.63 -31.66 -10.94
CA THR A 19 -39.63 -30.96 -11.69
C THR A 19 -39.55 -29.54 -11.12
N SER A 20 -38.57 -29.31 -10.22
CA SER A 20 -38.16 -27.97 -9.85
C SER A 20 -37.75 -27.32 -11.16
N MET A 21 -38.52 -26.34 -11.66
CA MET A 21 -38.02 -25.43 -12.67
C MET A 21 -36.83 -24.72 -12.00
N ALA A 22 -35.63 -25.05 -12.42
CA ALA A 22 -34.44 -24.32 -12.02
C ALA A 22 -34.68 -22.86 -12.42
N VAL A 23 -34.79 -21.98 -11.45
CA VAL A 23 -34.86 -20.53 -11.70
C VAL A 23 -33.56 -20.18 -12.44
N THR A 24 -33.68 -19.69 -13.66
CA THR A 24 -32.51 -19.29 -14.44
C THR A 24 -31.83 -18.13 -13.75
N GLN A 25 -30.63 -18.32 -13.28
CA GLN A 25 -29.83 -17.27 -12.65
C GLN A 25 -29.43 -16.21 -13.67
N THR A 26 -29.43 -14.94 -13.24
CA THR A 26 -29.28 -13.80 -14.15
C THR A 26 -28.19 -12.85 -13.69
N VAL A 27 -27.35 -12.45 -14.63
CA VAL A 27 -26.47 -11.30 -14.51
C VAL A 27 -27.08 -10.15 -15.31
N THR A 28 -27.40 -9.06 -14.62
CA THR A 28 -28.00 -7.86 -15.21
C THR A 28 -26.95 -6.75 -15.30
N VAL A 29 -26.72 -6.24 -16.51
CA VAL A 29 -25.83 -5.13 -16.81
C VAL A 29 -26.67 -3.87 -16.98
N ASP A 30 -26.33 -2.80 -16.27
CA ASP A 30 -26.92 -1.48 -16.54
C ASP A 30 -26.20 -0.87 -17.75
N ALA A 31 -26.79 -1.06 -18.93
CA ALA A 31 -26.20 -0.64 -20.20
C ALA A 31 -26.69 0.76 -20.65
N SER A 32 -27.19 1.57 -19.74
CA SER A 32 -27.58 2.96 -20.03
C SER A 32 -26.37 3.80 -20.36
N PRO A 33 -26.34 4.50 -21.50
CA PRO A 33 -25.18 5.33 -21.87
C PRO A 33 -24.83 6.44 -20.86
N SER A 34 -25.79 6.87 -20.05
CA SER A 34 -25.64 7.87 -18.98
C SER A 34 -25.06 7.27 -17.69
N HIS A 35 -25.01 5.95 -17.54
CA HIS A 35 -24.59 5.25 -16.32
C HIS A 35 -23.22 4.59 -16.47
N VAL A 36 -22.34 5.19 -17.27
CA VAL A 36 -20.94 4.76 -17.35
C VAL A 36 -20.29 4.97 -15.98
N ALA A 37 -19.86 3.87 -15.37
CA ALA A 37 -19.24 3.91 -14.03
C ALA A 37 -17.80 4.42 -14.09
N ASN A 38 -17.07 4.07 -15.17
CA ASN A 38 -15.70 4.51 -15.40
C ASN A 38 -15.37 4.54 -16.89
N THR A 39 -14.42 5.38 -17.27
CA THR A 39 -13.84 5.38 -18.62
C THR A 39 -12.32 5.38 -18.49
N PHE A 40 -11.66 4.35 -19.00
CA PHE A 40 -10.22 4.17 -18.84
C PHE A 40 -9.58 3.63 -20.12
N SER A 41 -8.28 3.86 -20.26
CA SER A 41 -7.44 3.23 -21.29
C SER A 41 -6.57 2.17 -20.62
N PRO A 42 -6.67 0.88 -20.99
CA PRO A 42 -5.95 -0.21 -20.32
C PRO A 42 -4.44 0.00 -20.18
N PRO A 43 -3.70 0.52 -21.19
CA PRO A 43 -2.27 0.81 -21.03
C PRO A 43 -1.92 1.77 -19.90
N HIS A 44 -2.84 2.62 -19.49
CA HIS A 44 -2.62 3.63 -18.45
C HIS A 44 -3.32 3.30 -17.12
N ALA A 45 -4.19 2.29 -17.10
CA ALA A 45 -5.03 1.97 -15.95
C ALA A 45 -4.76 0.58 -15.35
N LEU A 46 -4.24 -0.36 -16.13
CA LEU A 46 -3.96 -1.72 -15.68
C LEU A 46 -2.45 -1.93 -15.63
N GLY A 47 -1.88 -1.70 -14.48
CA GLY A 47 -0.44 -1.66 -14.26
C GLY A 47 0.06 -2.63 -13.21
N ALA A 48 1.36 -2.52 -12.96
CA ALA A 48 2.03 -3.27 -11.90
C ALA A 48 3.05 -2.41 -11.18
N ALA A 49 3.26 -2.70 -9.90
CA ALA A 49 4.23 -2.02 -9.05
C ALA A 49 5.53 -2.82 -8.98
N MET A 50 6.64 -2.13 -9.14
CA MET A 50 7.97 -2.65 -8.94
C MET A 50 8.62 -1.93 -7.77
N ASP A 51 9.00 -2.68 -6.79
CA ASP A 51 9.64 -2.20 -5.59
C ASP A 51 11.14 -2.53 -5.56
N ARG A 52 11.78 -2.28 -4.42
CA ARG A 52 13.18 -2.63 -4.17
C ARG A 52 13.46 -4.09 -4.53
N LEU A 53 14.46 -4.31 -5.35
CA LEU A 53 14.93 -5.64 -5.73
C LEU A 53 16.12 -6.05 -4.86
N ARG A 54 16.36 -7.37 -4.76
CA ARG A 54 17.51 -7.89 -4.04
C ARG A 54 18.80 -7.61 -4.81
N THR A 55 19.89 -7.40 -4.09
CA THR A 55 21.21 -7.19 -4.67
C THR A 55 21.55 -8.25 -5.74
N GLY A 56 21.95 -7.79 -6.91
CA GLY A 56 22.32 -8.65 -8.05
C GLY A 56 21.15 -9.36 -8.72
N SER A 57 19.90 -8.99 -8.39
CA SER A 57 18.71 -9.49 -9.09
C SER A 57 18.23 -8.58 -10.24
N PRO A 58 18.47 -7.26 -10.24
CA PRO A 58 17.98 -6.40 -11.32
C PRO A 58 18.35 -6.90 -12.71
N GLU A 59 19.63 -7.22 -12.95
CA GLU A 59 20.13 -7.70 -14.25
C GLU A 59 19.59 -9.06 -14.64
N LYS A 60 19.16 -9.88 -13.67
CA LYS A 60 18.60 -11.20 -13.94
C LYS A 60 17.09 -11.12 -14.25
N LEU A 61 16.37 -10.20 -13.58
CA LEU A 61 14.94 -10.03 -13.72
C LEU A 61 14.59 -9.14 -14.91
N LEU A 62 15.35 -8.07 -15.12
CA LEU A 62 15.06 -7.03 -16.10
C LEU A 62 15.77 -7.26 -17.45
N ASN A 63 16.18 -8.49 -17.73
CA ASN A 63 16.75 -8.93 -18.99
C ASN A 63 16.00 -10.15 -19.54
N ASP A 64 16.14 -10.38 -20.84
CA ASP A 64 15.64 -11.59 -21.48
C ASP A 64 16.37 -12.87 -21.00
N PRO A 65 15.68 -14.00 -20.91
CA PRO A 65 14.31 -14.21 -21.38
C PRO A 65 13.22 -13.88 -20.34
N LEU A 66 13.60 -13.65 -19.08
CA LEU A 66 12.64 -13.56 -17.97
C LEU A 66 11.75 -12.31 -18.09
N LEU A 67 12.34 -11.18 -18.46
CA LEU A 67 11.59 -9.95 -18.68
C LEU A 67 10.48 -10.13 -19.73
N SER A 68 10.79 -10.79 -20.86
CA SER A 68 9.80 -11.08 -21.88
C SER A 68 8.64 -11.93 -21.36
N ILE A 69 8.89 -12.89 -20.49
CA ILE A 69 7.86 -13.71 -19.85
C ILE A 69 7.00 -12.84 -18.95
N ILE A 70 7.61 -12.02 -18.10
CA ILE A 70 6.90 -11.08 -17.20
C ILE A 70 5.99 -10.16 -18.00
N LEU A 71 6.52 -9.51 -19.02
CA LEU A 71 5.77 -8.59 -19.87
C LEU A 71 4.60 -9.28 -20.61
N ASN A 72 4.75 -10.55 -20.98
CA ASN A 72 3.70 -11.29 -21.68
C ASN A 72 2.46 -11.58 -20.82
N ALA A 73 2.49 -11.32 -19.51
CA ALA A 73 1.27 -11.36 -18.69
C ALA A 73 0.24 -10.32 -19.15
N GLY A 74 0.69 -9.09 -19.41
CA GLY A 74 -0.20 -8.08 -19.99
C GLY A 74 -0.38 -6.81 -19.17
N TRP A 75 0.18 -6.71 -17.95
CA TRP A 75 0.26 -5.42 -17.27
C TRP A 75 1.03 -4.42 -18.13
N GLN A 76 0.60 -3.17 -18.15
CA GLN A 76 1.10 -2.18 -19.10
C GLN A 76 1.93 -1.09 -18.39
N THR A 77 1.26 -0.12 -17.74
CA THR A 77 1.95 0.91 -16.98
C THR A 77 2.64 0.33 -15.76
N VAL A 78 3.73 0.96 -15.33
CA VAL A 78 4.48 0.51 -14.16
C VAL A 78 4.63 1.69 -13.20
N THR A 79 4.56 1.42 -11.90
CA THR A 79 5.10 2.33 -10.89
C THR A 79 6.40 1.75 -10.36
N TYR A 80 7.43 2.59 -10.27
CA TYR A 80 8.66 2.24 -9.58
C TYR A 80 8.63 2.83 -8.18
N ARG A 81 8.93 2.02 -7.19
CA ARG A 81 9.00 2.42 -5.78
C ARG A 81 10.34 1.94 -5.23
N GLN A 82 10.99 2.73 -4.40
CA GLN A 82 12.32 2.38 -3.92
C GLN A 82 12.31 1.68 -2.54
N ASN A 83 11.18 1.72 -1.83
CA ASN A 83 11.02 1.10 -0.51
C ASN A 83 12.09 1.52 0.53
N THR A 84 12.75 2.67 0.34
CA THR A 84 13.78 3.17 1.26
C THR A 84 13.18 3.80 2.51
N GLU A 85 11.97 4.36 2.39
CA GLU A 85 11.28 4.98 3.52
C GLU A 85 10.89 3.94 4.56
N LEU A 86 10.38 2.78 4.15
CA LEU A 86 10.06 1.68 5.06
C LEU A 86 11.29 1.13 5.80
N MET A 87 12.47 1.28 5.21
CA MET A 87 13.74 0.85 5.78
C MET A 87 14.43 1.94 6.60
N VAL A 88 13.84 3.15 6.65
CA VAL A 88 14.41 4.35 7.30
C VAL A 88 15.79 4.67 6.73
N GLU A 89 15.85 4.88 5.43
CA GLU A 89 17.07 5.10 4.66
C GLU A 89 16.95 6.32 3.76
N ALA A 90 18.04 7.09 3.63
CA ALA A 90 18.14 8.09 2.57
C ALA A 90 18.46 7.41 1.24
N TRP A 91 17.86 7.87 0.16
CA TRP A 91 18.04 7.28 -1.17
C TRP A 91 18.92 8.15 -2.06
N HIS A 92 20.07 7.62 -2.49
CA HIS A 92 20.88 8.23 -3.53
C HIS A 92 20.43 7.71 -4.89
N TRP A 93 19.36 8.28 -5.42
CA TRP A 93 18.83 7.97 -6.76
C TRP A 93 19.88 8.25 -7.86
N ASN A 94 20.77 9.22 -7.65
CA ASN A 94 21.94 9.51 -8.46
C ASN A 94 23.19 9.54 -7.57
N PRO A 95 24.17 8.64 -7.77
CA PRO A 95 25.39 8.62 -6.98
C PRO A 95 26.26 9.89 -7.18
N ARG A 96 26.03 10.62 -8.27
CA ARG A 96 26.66 11.92 -8.51
C ARG A 96 25.81 12.99 -7.84
N GLY A 97 26.39 13.66 -6.86
CA GLY A 97 25.69 14.69 -6.11
C GLY A 97 26.65 15.47 -5.23
N THR A 98 26.08 16.27 -4.35
CA THR A 98 26.82 17.11 -3.42
C THR A 98 26.36 16.89 -1.99
N TRP A 99 27.30 16.84 -1.08
CA TRP A 99 27.05 16.81 0.36
C TRP A 99 27.06 18.24 0.92
N SER A 100 26.23 18.51 1.91
CA SER A 100 26.26 19.80 2.61
C SER A 100 27.62 20.06 3.31
N ASN A 101 28.31 18.99 3.69
CA ASN A 101 29.73 19.00 4.09
C ASN A 101 30.53 18.14 3.09
N ALA A 102 30.99 18.77 2.01
CA ALA A 102 31.69 18.07 0.93
C ALA A 102 33.06 17.50 1.37
N GLU A 103 33.75 18.14 2.32
CA GLU A 103 35.07 17.72 2.79
C GLU A 103 35.00 16.36 3.49
N LYS A 104 33.97 16.18 4.33
CA LYS A 104 33.77 14.92 5.08
C LYS A 104 32.84 13.94 4.39
N GLN A 105 32.21 14.34 3.29
CA GLN A 105 31.15 13.57 2.62
C GLN A 105 30.05 13.16 3.61
N GLU A 106 29.52 14.13 4.35
CA GLU A 106 28.46 13.94 5.35
C GLU A 106 27.44 15.07 5.29
N GLY A 107 26.31 14.87 5.92
CA GLY A 107 25.24 15.86 6.02
C GLY A 107 24.03 15.49 5.16
N TYR A 108 23.57 16.46 4.40
CA TYR A 108 22.41 16.31 3.52
C TYR A 108 22.90 16.19 2.07
N PHE A 109 22.58 15.08 1.45
CA PHE A 109 22.97 14.81 0.08
C PHE A 109 21.93 15.38 -0.89
N VAL A 110 22.41 15.85 -2.05
CA VAL A 110 21.58 16.31 -3.17
C VAL A 110 22.14 15.75 -4.46
N GLY A 111 21.40 14.85 -5.09
CA GLY A 111 21.75 14.24 -6.37
C GLY A 111 21.81 15.27 -7.50
N SER A 112 22.65 15.01 -8.49
CA SER A 112 22.82 15.93 -9.63
C SER A 112 21.66 15.81 -10.62
N ALA A 113 20.99 16.92 -10.89
CA ALA A 113 19.97 17.01 -11.94
C ALA A 113 20.55 17.00 -13.37
N GLU A 114 21.88 17.08 -13.51
CA GLU A 114 22.50 17.11 -14.85
C GLU A 114 22.66 15.70 -15.41
N PRO A 115 22.14 15.42 -16.62
CA PRO A 115 22.40 14.17 -17.32
C PRO A 115 23.91 13.95 -17.53
N GLY A 116 24.34 12.75 -17.26
CA GLY A 116 25.73 12.30 -17.46
C GLY A 116 25.73 10.85 -17.89
N ASP A 117 26.66 10.04 -17.37
CA ASP A 117 26.61 8.59 -17.56
C ASP A 117 25.31 8.01 -17.02
N GLU A 118 24.81 6.99 -17.64
CA GLU A 118 23.57 6.34 -17.26
C GLU A 118 23.63 5.80 -15.83
N ILE A 119 22.55 6.02 -15.09
CA ILE A 119 22.39 5.50 -13.72
C ILE A 119 21.84 4.08 -13.82
N GLN A 120 22.75 3.09 -13.68
CA GLN A 120 22.40 1.66 -13.69
C GLN A 120 21.91 1.21 -12.32
N HIS A 121 22.51 1.72 -11.25
CA HIS A 121 22.19 1.42 -9.86
C HIS A 121 22.02 2.68 -9.05
N SER A 122 21.21 2.59 -8.00
CA SER A 122 21.05 3.58 -6.96
C SER A 122 21.19 2.91 -5.59
N TRP A 123 21.37 3.67 -4.53
CA TRP A 123 21.74 3.12 -3.23
C TRP A 123 20.94 3.76 -2.11
N ALA A 124 20.59 2.95 -1.11
CA ALA A 124 19.96 3.40 0.12
C ALA A 124 21.00 3.44 1.25
N TYR A 125 20.95 4.50 2.03
CA TYR A 125 21.87 4.75 3.15
C TYR A 125 21.10 4.70 4.47
N PRO A 126 21.35 3.70 5.34
CA PRO A 126 20.76 3.68 6.67
C PRO A 126 20.99 4.98 7.44
N LEU A 127 19.91 5.56 7.98
CA LEU A 127 20.01 6.82 8.70
C LEU A 127 20.64 6.59 10.10
N PRO A 128 21.73 7.30 10.44
CA PRO A 128 22.40 7.12 11.73
C PRO A 128 21.59 7.66 12.91
N HIS A 129 20.66 8.59 12.69
CA HIS A 129 19.87 9.24 13.74
C HIS A 129 18.44 8.71 13.85
N ARG A 130 18.23 7.44 13.51
CA ARG A 130 16.91 6.81 13.54
C ARG A 130 16.43 6.51 14.96
N GLY A 131 15.11 6.56 15.16
CA GLY A 131 14.46 6.21 16.42
C GLY A 131 13.62 4.93 16.37
N PHE A 132 13.54 4.26 15.23
CA PHE A 132 12.76 3.03 15.07
C PHE A 132 13.52 1.79 15.53
N SER A 133 12.82 0.89 16.22
CA SER A 133 13.33 -0.42 16.61
C SER A 133 12.43 -1.58 16.15
N ARG A 134 11.38 -1.29 15.40
CA ARG A 134 10.43 -2.30 14.88
C ARG A 134 10.72 -2.61 13.41
N GLY A 135 10.41 -3.85 12.99
CA GLY A 135 10.49 -4.31 11.62
C GLY A 135 11.87 -4.81 11.19
N ASP A 136 11.88 -5.57 10.10
CA ASP A 136 13.07 -6.32 9.67
C ASP A 136 14.13 -5.45 9.00
N GLY A 137 13.72 -4.38 8.34
CA GLY A 137 14.58 -3.48 7.63
C GLY A 137 15.12 -2.31 8.45
N ASN A 138 14.39 -1.89 9.47
CA ASN A 138 14.61 -0.61 10.16
C ASN A 138 15.84 -0.58 11.08
N GLY A 139 16.48 -1.73 11.33
CA GLY A 139 17.61 -1.82 12.25
C GLY A 139 17.16 -1.67 13.70
N TRP A 140 17.83 -0.81 14.46
CA TRP A 140 17.51 -0.54 15.86
C TRP A 140 17.45 0.96 16.13
N SER A 141 16.72 1.32 17.21
CA SER A 141 16.56 2.69 17.67
C SER A 141 17.82 3.20 18.37
N ARG A 142 18.13 4.47 18.18
CA ARG A 142 19.15 5.19 18.95
C ARG A 142 18.65 5.72 20.29
N LEU A 143 17.36 5.52 20.57
CA LEU A 143 16.74 5.94 21.84
C LEU A 143 16.94 4.94 22.97
N THR A 144 17.30 3.69 22.64
CA THR A 144 17.43 2.58 23.58
C THR A 144 18.56 1.62 23.20
N ASP A 145 19.60 2.07 22.51
CA ASP A 145 20.71 1.21 22.06
C ASP A 145 21.84 1.04 23.08
N GLY A 146 21.86 1.86 24.13
CA GLY A 146 22.88 1.82 25.18
C GLY A 146 24.20 2.50 24.79
N ASP A 147 24.27 3.18 23.64
CA ASP A 147 25.44 3.95 23.23
C ASP A 147 25.23 5.44 23.54
N PRO A 148 25.95 6.02 24.51
CA PRO A 148 25.81 7.44 24.87
C PRO A 148 26.26 8.42 23.77
N ASN A 149 26.91 7.93 22.73
CA ASN A 149 27.36 8.77 21.60
C ASN A 149 26.40 8.76 20.41
N SER A 150 25.52 7.78 20.36
CA SER A 150 24.43 7.75 19.37
C SER A 150 23.28 8.66 19.81
N TYR A 151 22.43 9.05 18.89
CA TYR A 151 21.23 9.82 19.23
C TYR A 151 20.20 9.73 18.12
N TRP A 152 18.92 9.83 18.50
CA TRP A 152 17.84 10.15 17.57
C TRP A 152 17.76 11.66 17.36
N LYS A 153 17.44 12.08 16.14
CA LYS A 153 17.14 13.48 15.83
C LYS A 153 15.91 13.58 14.92
N SER A 154 15.01 14.53 15.23
CA SER A 154 13.83 14.82 14.41
C SER A 154 14.20 15.49 13.09
N ASN A 155 13.28 15.37 12.10
CA ASN A 155 13.43 15.98 10.79
C ASN A 155 13.50 17.53 10.93
N PRO A 156 14.58 18.20 10.48
CA PRO A 156 14.73 19.65 10.59
C PRO A 156 13.70 20.44 9.76
N TYR A 157 13.18 19.84 8.69
CA TYR A 157 12.20 20.49 7.81
C TYR A 157 10.81 20.67 8.46
N LEU A 158 10.57 20.07 9.63
CA LEU A 158 9.34 20.23 10.43
C LEU A 158 9.45 21.35 11.48
N THR A 159 10.46 22.19 11.39
CA THR A 159 10.65 23.29 12.32
C THR A 159 10.27 24.63 11.70
N LYS A 160 9.99 25.62 12.55
CA LYS A 160 9.68 27.02 12.14
C LYS A 160 10.67 27.59 11.14
N ALA A 161 11.93 27.17 11.21
CA ALA A 161 12.98 27.65 10.30
C ALA A 161 12.73 27.26 8.83
N PHE A 162 11.92 26.26 8.59
CA PHE A 162 11.59 25.72 7.26
C PHE A 162 10.11 25.80 6.93
N THR A 163 9.21 25.51 7.87
CA THR A 163 7.76 25.60 7.68
C THR A 163 7.26 27.06 7.70
N GLY A 164 7.95 27.95 8.43
CA GLY A 164 7.48 29.30 8.76
C GLY A 164 6.43 29.32 9.87
N GLU A 165 5.96 28.18 10.33
CA GLU A 165 4.95 28.02 11.38
C GLU A 165 5.61 27.78 12.74
N ASP A 166 4.88 28.04 13.82
CA ASP A 166 5.39 27.82 15.17
C ASP A 166 5.63 26.33 15.42
N ASP A 167 6.74 25.97 16.09
CA ASP A 167 7.10 24.56 16.35
C ASP A 167 6.02 23.81 17.13
N SER A 168 5.15 24.50 17.88
CA SER A 168 4.02 23.91 18.56
C SER A 168 2.90 23.39 17.64
N LEU A 169 2.88 23.84 16.38
CA LEU A 169 1.97 23.33 15.33
C LEU A 169 2.51 22.05 14.67
N HIS A 170 3.80 21.81 14.80
CA HIS A 170 4.50 20.61 14.31
C HIS A 170 5.24 19.92 15.47
N PRO A 171 4.52 19.53 16.54
CA PRO A 171 5.15 18.92 17.70
C PRO A 171 5.83 17.61 17.33
N GLN A 172 7.08 17.49 17.70
CA GLN A 172 7.80 16.23 17.51
C GLN A 172 7.69 15.38 18.75
N TRP A 173 7.68 14.07 18.56
CA TRP A 173 7.51 13.16 19.68
C TRP A 173 8.32 11.87 19.47
N VAL A 174 8.63 11.24 20.60
CA VAL A 174 9.15 9.88 20.66
C VAL A 174 8.29 9.08 21.63
N MET A 175 7.91 7.88 21.23
CA MET A 175 7.09 6.96 22.01
C MET A 175 7.90 5.71 22.35
N ILE A 176 7.66 5.16 23.52
CA ILE A 176 8.26 3.92 24.00
C ILE A 176 7.15 2.94 24.41
N ASP A 177 7.29 1.67 24.00
CA ASP A 177 6.44 0.55 24.45
C ASP A 177 7.20 -0.32 25.44
N LEU A 178 6.78 -0.36 26.68
CA LEU A 178 7.34 -1.20 27.72
C LEU A 178 6.97 -2.69 27.59
N GLY A 179 6.23 -3.05 26.53
CA GLY A 179 5.78 -4.42 26.26
C GLY A 179 4.58 -4.87 27.11
N ALA A 180 4.43 -4.34 28.31
CA ALA A 180 3.33 -4.60 29.23
C ALA A 180 3.06 -3.38 30.11
N LYS A 181 1.90 -3.37 30.79
CA LYS A 181 1.65 -2.36 31.83
C LYS A 181 2.59 -2.59 33.02
N ILE A 182 3.46 -1.64 33.29
CA ILE A 182 4.44 -1.64 34.37
C ILE A 182 4.21 -0.40 35.23
N ASP A 183 4.37 -0.55 36.53
CA ASP A 183 4.24 0.54 37.50
C ASP A 183 5.46 1.48 37.45
N VAL A 184 5.25 2.71 36.98
CA VAL A 184 6.30 3.73 36.82
C VAL A 184 5.94 5.02 37.58
N ASN A 185 6.94 5.80 37.96
CA ASN A 185 6.76 7.15 38.49
C ASN A 185 7.81 8.15 38.00
N ALA A 186 8.76 7.71 37.16
CA ALA A 186 9.84 8.57 36.70
C ALA A 186 10.31 8.19 35.28
N ILE A 187 10.91 9.18 34.63
CA ILE A 187 11.66 9.04 33.39
C ILE A 187 13.01 9.70 33.50
N ARG A 188 14.02 9.14 32.85
CA ARG A 188 15.31 9.82 32.66
C ARG A 188 15.53 10.00 31.17
N ILE A 189 15.90 11.22 30.77
CA ILE A 189 16.15 11.60 29.39
C ILE A 189 17.58 12.10 29.28
N ALA A 190 18.39 11.46 28.48
CA ALA A 190 19.70 11.96 28.08
C ALA A 190 19.54 12.74 26.78
N TRP A 191 19.44 14.05 26.88
CA TRP A 191 19.29 14.92 25.72
C TRP A 191 20.60 15.04 24.95
N ALA A 192 20.52 14.98 23.62
CA ALA A 192 21.54 15.49 22.72
C ALA A 192 21.22 16.95 22.34
N ASN A 193 21.84 17.47 21.30
CA ASN A 193 21.58 18.82 20.78
C ASN A 193 21.00 18.73 19.37
N PRO A 194 19.97 19.53 19.05
CA PRO A 194 19.22 20.44 19.94
C PRO A 194 18.29 19.67 20.91
N TYR A 195 18.11 20.17 22.12
CA TYR A 195 17.20 19.61 23.12
C TYR A 195 15.85 20.36 23.19
N ALA A 196 14.84 19.75 23.77
CA ALA A 196 13.56 20.41 23.99
C ALA A 196 13.58 21.34 25.20
N ARG A 197 13.13 22.57 25.04
CA ARG A 197 12.89 23.54 26.12
C ARG A 197 11.50 23.40 26.70
N HIS A 198 10.49 23.21 25.82
CA HIS A 198 9.13 22.89 26.24
C HIS A 198 8.78 21.48 25.78
N TYR A 199 8.37 20.64 26.72
CA TYR A 199 7.91 19.28 26.42
C TYR A 199 7.02 18.74 27.53
N SER A 200 6.19 17.77 27.21
CA SER A 200 5.41 17.01 28.18
C SER A 200 5.67 15.52 28.05
N VAL A 201 5.75 14.84 29.20
CA VAL A 201 5.75 13.38 29.26
C VAL A 201 4.32 12.92 29.46
N GLN A 202 3.85 12.04 28.57
CA GLN A 202 2.47 11.59 28.52
C GLN A 202 2.41 10.07 28.54
N PHE A 203 1.28 9.52 28.99
CA PHE A 203 0.98 8.09 28.91
C PHE A 203 -0.34 7.84 28.18
N TRP A 204 -0.42 6.69 27.52
CA TRP A 204 -1.60 6.26 26.78
C TRP A 204 -2.59 5.53 27.69
N THR A 205 -3.88 5.86 27.60
CA THR A 205 -4.93 5.26 28.43
C THR A 205 -5.60 4.05 27.76
N GLY A 206 -5.42 3.86 26.45
CA GLY A 206 -6.02 2.75 25.72
C GLY A 206 -5.39 1.40 26.03
N GLU A 207 -6.11 0.33 25.73
CA GLU A 207 -5.63 -1.04 25.89
C GLU A 207 -4.80 -1.51 24.68
N LEU A 208 -5.13 -1.00 23.50
CA LEU A 208 -4.44 -1.30 22.26
C LEU A 208 -3.30 -0.29 22.01
N GLU A 209 -2.41 -0.64 21.15
CA GLU A 209 -1.37 0.24 20.61
C GLU A 209 -1.99 1.52 20.03
N PRO A 210 -1.37 2.72 20.24
CA PRO A 210 -1.94 4.00 19.80
C PRO A 210 -2.21 4.13 18.29
N PHE A 211 -1.60 3.29 17.47
CA PHE A 211 -1.72 3.30 16.00
C PHE A 211 -2.28 1.99 15.44
N TYR A 212 -3.00 1.21 16.24
CA TYR A 212 -3.52 -0.08 15.78
C TYR A 212 -4.75 0.11 14.90
N ASP A 213 -4.66 -0.34 13.64
CA ASP A 213 -5.76 -0.44 12.66
C ASP A 213 -6.75 0.76 12.62
N GLY A 214 -6.24 1.99 12.68
CA GLY A 214 -7.09 3.17 12.64
C GLY A 214 -8.03 3.33 13.83
N THR A 215 -7.86 2.57 14.90
CA THR A 215 -8.72 2.67 16.08
C THR A 215 -7.98 3.34 17.24
N THR A 216 -8.11 4.66 17.33
CA THR A 216 -7.56 5.46 18.45
C THR A 216 -8.44 5.35 19.71
N LYS A 217 -8.66 4.12 20.22
CA LYS A 217 -9.43 3.91 21.45
C LYS A 217 -8.61 4.18 22.70
N GLY A 218 -8.35 5.45 22.97
CA GLY A 218 -7.62 5.92 24.11
C GLY A 218 -7.33 7.42 24.00
N THR A 219 -6.64 7.96 24.99
CA THR A 219 -6.18 9.34 25.02
C THR A 219 -4.79 9.43 25.62
N TRP A 220 -4.00 10.37 25.14
CA TRP A 220 -2.75 10.74 25.78
C TRP A 220 -3.02 11.66 26.96
N GLN A 221 -2.52 11.28 28.13
CA GLN A 221 -2.62 12.09 29.35
C GLN A 221 -1.23 12.51 29.81
N THR A 222 -1.06 13.81 30.08
CA THR A 222 0.19 14.31 30.67
C THR A 222 0.28 13.86 32.12
N PHE A 223 1.44 13.30 32.51
CA PHE A 223 1.68 12.99 33.91
C PHE A 223 1.58 14.25 34.76
N PRO A 224 1.09 14.17 36.02
CA PRO A 224 0.91 15.33 36.87
C PRO A 224 2.13 16.25 37.06
N LEU A 225 3.34 15.67 37.00
CA LEU A 225 4.61 16.40 37.07
C LEU A 225 5.41 16.30 35.74
N GLY A 226 4.77 15.87 34.68
CA GLY A 226 5.41 15.60 33.38
C GLY A 226 5.53 16.80 32.44
N ASN A 227 5.04 18.00 32.84
CA ASN A 227 5.13 19.19 32.01
C ASN A 227 6.38 20.00 32.33
N VAL A 228 7.25 20.25 31.36
CA VAL A 228 8.49 21.01 31.48
C VAL A 228 8.47 22.20 30.53
N THR A 229 8.62 23.41 31.10
CA THR A 229 8.56 24.68 30.36
C THR A 229 9.92 25.36 30.21
N GLU A 230 10.97 24.88 30.90
CA GLU A 230 12.32 25.43 30.88
C GLU A 230 13.37 24.30 30.90
N GLY A 231 13.30 23.42 29.93
CA GLY A 231 14.27 22.35 29.73
C GLY A 231 15.68 22.92 29.49
N LYS A 232 16.69 22.27 30.07
CA LYS A 232 18.10 22.76 30.06
C LYS A 232 19.05 21.81 29.33
N GLY A 233 18.54 20.71 28.73
CA GLY A 233 19.38 19.69 28.10
C GLY A 233 20.17 18.85 29.12
N GLY A 234 21.14 18.10 28.64
CA GLY A 234 21.90 17.14 29.44
C GLY A 234 21.06 15.95 29.92
N THR A 235 21.57 15.22 30.91
CA THR A 235 20.81 14.09 31.46
C THR A 235 19.93 14.57 32.60
N VAL A 236 18.61 14.44 32.43
CA VAL A 236 17.63 14.85 33.45
C VAL A 236 16.81 13.66 33.94
N THR A 237 16.55 13.57 35.23
CA THR A 237 15.61 12.60 35.80
C THR A 237 14.40 13.36 36.33
N LEU A 238 13.23 13.04 35.78
CA LEU A 238 11.96 13.65 36.15
C LEU A 238 11.13 12.66 36.97
N LYS A 239 10.70 13.10 38.16
CA LYS A 239 9.61 12.43 38.86
C LYS A 239 8.30 12.83 38.15
N LEU A 240 7.58 11.88 37.63
CA LEU A 240 6.37 12.12 36.82
C LEU A 240 5.10 12.20 37.67
N VAL A 241 5.12 11.48 38.83
CA VAL A 241 3.99 11.37 39.73
C VAL A 241 4.46 10.96 41.12
N SER A 242 3.67 11.27 42.18
CA SER A 242 4.03 10.97 43.56
C SER A 242 3.84 9.51 43.97
N TRP A 243 3.07 8.74 43.22
CA TRP A 243 2.78 7.31 43.39
C TRP A 243 3.08 6.56 42.09
N MET A 244 3.08 5.24 42.14
CA MET A 244 3.28 4.41 40.93
C MET A 244 2.00 4.37 40.11
N ILE A 245 2.11 4.45 38.77
CA ILE A 245 1.02 4.33 37.80
C ILE A 245 1.36 3.21 36.81
N PRO A 246 0.45 2.22 36.57
CA PRO A 246 0.66 1.20 35.57
C PRO A 246 0.46 1.78 34.16
N VAL A 247 1.51 1.77 33.36
CA VAL A 247 1.51 2.25 31.98
C VAL A 247 2.28 1.29 31.08
N ARG A 248 1.89 1.19 29.80
CA ARG A 248 2.63 0.48 28.79
C ARG A 248 3.29 1.44 27.80
N TYR A 249 2.53 2.40 27.27
CA TYR A 249 3.01 3.37 26.31
C TYR A 249 3.21 4.72 26.93
N LEU A 250 4.40 5.29 26.74
CA LEU A 250 4.73 6.66 27.10
C LEU A 250 5.23 7.41 25.87
N ARG A 251 5.00 8.72 25.83
CA ARG A 251 5.64 9.58 24.85
C ARG A 251 6.19 10.86 25.47
N ILE A 252 7.21 11.41 24.85
CA ILE A 252 7.71 12.75 25.07
C ILE A 252 7.19 13.60 23.91
N TRP A 253 6.40 14.60 24.20
CA TRP A 253 5.79 15.53 23.26
C TRP A 253 6.49 16.87 23.36
N MET A 254 7.22 17.29 22.29
CA MET A 254 8.15 18.41 22.26
C MET A 254 7.62 19.53 21.38
N THR A 255 7.62 20.78 21.87
CA THR A 255 6.98 21.93 21.22
C THR A 255 7.87 23.18 21.11
N ASP A 256 9.03 23.22 21.77
CA ASP A 256 9.97 24.35 21.66
C ASP A 256 11.40 23.83 21.76
N SER A 257 12.22 24.17 20.77
CA SER A 257 13.62 23.74 20.65
C SER A 257 14.59 24.74 21.30
N SER A 258 15.71 24.21 21.81
CA SER A 258 16.84 25.01 22.26
C SER A 258 17.55 25.73 21.13
N ASN A 259 17.43 25.25 19.90
CA ASN A 259 18.19 25.70 18.74
C ASN A 259 19.72 25.65 18.94
N THR A 260 20.19 24.78 19.85
CA THR A 260 21.61 24.47 19.98
C THR A 260 22.02 23.49 18.90
N CYS A 261 23.28 23.52 18.47
CA CYS A 261 23.71 22.71 17.33
C CYS A 261 24.14 21.30 17.75
N ALA A 262 23.82 20.32 16.89
CA ALA A 262 24.35 18.96 16.99
C ALA A 262 25.88 18.94 16.87
N VAL A 263 26.47 17.78 17.15
CA VAL A 263 27.93 17.58 17.09
C VAL A 263 28.54 17.89 15.72
N HIS A 264 27.73 17.91 14.66
CA HIS A 264 28.13 18.26 13.30
C HIS A 264 28.37 19.77 13.07
N GLY A 265 28.08 20.60 14.08
CA GLY A 265 28.36 22.03 14.08
C GLY A 265 27.31 22.90 13.41
N SER A 266 27.58 24.20 13.36
CA SER A 266 26.63 25.22 12.94
C SER A 266 26.76 25.67 11.47
N ALA A 267 27.63 25.05 10.70
CA ALA A 267 27.84 25.41 9.28
C ALA A 267 26.55 25.19 8.46
N ASP A 268 25.79 24.18 8.80
CA ASP A 268 24.46 23.95 8.25
C ASP A 268 23.40 24.21 9.33
N LYS A 269 22.45 25.12 9.04
CA LYS A 269 21.39 25.48 9.99
C LYS A 269 20.52 24.28 10.41
N ARG A 270 20.40 23.24 9.56
CA ARG A 270 19.63 22.04 9.83
C ARG A 270 20.16 21.27 11.05
N ASN A 271 21.46 21.39 11.33
CA ASN A 271 22.08 20.80 12.52
C ASN A 271 21.66 21.48 13.83
N CYS A 272 21.07 22.69 13.77
CA CYS A 272 20.77 23.51 14.94
C CYS A 272 19.27 23.65 15.22
N VAL A 273 18.42 22.86 14.59
CA VAL A 273 16.97 22.91 14.76
C VAL A 273 16.38 21.50 14.96
N GLY A 274 15.18 21.44 15.52
CA GLY A 274 14.52 20.19 15.87
C GLY A 274 14.89 19.72 17.28
N TYR A 275 14.86 18.41 17.51
CA TYR A 275 15.08 17.79 18.83
C TYR A 275 15.96 16.55 18.69
N ALA A 276 16.83 16.34 19.69
CA ALA A 276 17.70 15.17 19.69
C ALA A 276 17.82 14.54 21.10
N ILE A 277 17.79 13.23 21.15
CA ILE A 277 17.86 12.44 22.38
C ILE A 277 18.89 11.32 22.20
N ASN A 278 19.86 11.24 23.13
CA ASN A 278 20.82 10.14 23.16
C ASN A 278 20.15 8.85 23.66
N GLU A 279 19.45 8.94 24.82
CA GLU A 279 18.96 7.74 25.49
C GLU A 279 17.73 8.02 26.33
N LEU A 280 16.80 7.06 26.38
CA LEU A 280 15.58 7.10 27.19
C LEU A 280 15.57 5.98 28.23
N TYR A 281 15.23 6.34 29.45
CA TYR A 281 15.07 5.42 30.59
C TYR A 281 13.70 5.66 31.23
N VAL A 282 12.95 4.61 31.51
CA VAL A 282 11.63 4.71 32.14
C VAL A 282 11.59 3.74 33.33
N GLY A 283 11.10 4.21 34.49
CA GLY A 283 11.09 3.32 35.63
C GLY A 283 10.61 3.94 36.94
N ALA A 284 11.21 3.49 38.01
CA ALA A 284 10.88 3.90 39.36
C ALA A 284 11.99 4.72 39.98
N LEU A 285 11.62 5.90 40.50
CA LEU A 285 12.47 6.71 41.38
C LEU A 285 12.05 6.49 42.83
N SER A 286 12.95 5.90 43.61
CA SER A 286 12.73 5.64 45.04
C SER A 286 12.85 6.91 45.88
N THR A 287 12.47 6.84 47.16
CA THR A 287 12.51 7.98 48.09
C THR A 287 13.93 8.41 48.47
N ASP A 288 14.91 7.52 48.36
CA ASP A 288 16.33 7.80 48.54
C ASP A 288 17.02 8.34 47.27
N GLY A 289 16.26 8.52 46.18
CA GLY A 289 16.77 9.07 44.92
C GLY A 289 17.37 8.05 43.96
N GLN A 290 17.32 6.75 44.27
CA GLN A 290 17.77 5.72 43.33
C GLN A 290 16.75 5.56 42.20
N PHE A 291 17.22 5.57 40.96
CA PHE A 291 16.42 5.31 39.76
C PHE A 291 16.61 3.86 39.32
N ASN A 292 15.52 3.11 39.27
CA ASN A 292 15.46 1.75 38.78
C ASN A 292 14.84 1.76 37.37
N ASP A 293 15.64 1.42 36.35
CA ASP A 293 15.25 1.43 34.95
C ASP A 293 14.58 0.13 34.53
N TYR A 294 13.55 0.23 33.70
CA TYR A 294 12.79 -0.90 33.13
C TYR A 294 12.98 -1.05 31.61
N VAL A 295 13.72 -0.14 30.98
CA VAL A 295 14.03 -0.16 29.56
C VAL A 295 15.16 -1.16 29.30
N THR A 296 15.02 -1.95 28.25
CA THR A 296 16.10 -2.81 27.76
C THR A 296 16.90 -2.03 26.73
N HIS A 297 18.17 -1.76 27.06
CA HIS A 297 19.12 -1.08 26.20
C HIS A 297 20.00 -2.10 25.49
N PHE A 298 19.92 -2.15 24.17
CA PHE A 298 20.72 -3.08 23.39
C PHE A 298 20.85 -2.64 21.92
N PRO A 299 22.05 -2.74 21.32
CA PRO A 299 22.28 -2.32 19.92
C PRO A 299 21.78 -3.37 18.92
N SER A 300 20.53 -3.79 19.07
CA SER A 300 19.84 -4.71 18.17
C SER A 300 18.32 -4.67 18.43
N ARG A 301 17.57 -5.50 17.71
CA ARG A 301 16.11 -5.68 17.89
C ARG A 301 15.68 -6.15 19.28
N ASN A 302 16.60 -6.65 20.10
CA ASN A 302 16.30 -7.08 21.49
C ASN A 302 16.20 -5.91 22.47
N GLN A 303 16.11 -4.69 22.01
CA GLN A 303 15.88 -3.48 22.81
C GLN A 303 14.38 -3.22 23.03
N THR A 304 14.07 -2.35 23.97
CA THR A 304 12.69 -1.83 24.14
C THR A 304 12.27 -1.06 22.88
N VAL A 305 11.06 -1.33 22.40
CA VAL A 305 10.53 -0.78 21.14
C VAL A 305 10.22 0.70 21.28
N THR A 306 10.60 1.48 20.26
CA THR A 306 10.33 2.92 20.21
C THR A 306 9.83 3.32 18.81
N TRP A 307 9.09 4.41 18.76
CA TRP A 307 8.65 5.07 17.53
C TRP A 307 8.88 6.57 17.64
N PRO A 308 9.49 7.24 16.66
CA PRO A 308 9.57 8.68 16.57
C PRO A 308 8.54 9.24 15.61
N SER A 309 8.22 10.53 15.73
CA SER A 309 7.41 11.27 14.78
C SER A 309 8.06 11.47 13.42
N SER A 310 9.39 11.58 13.41
CA SER A 310 10.20 11.81 12.21
C SER A 310 11.66 11.46 12.48
N VAL A 311 12.46 11.44 11.42
CA VAL A 311 13.92 11.20 11.50
C VAL A 311 14.65 12.21 10.64
N ASP A 312 15.80 12.69 11.14
CA ASP A 312 16.71 13.56 10.40
C ASP A 312 17.31 12.82 9.20
N PRO A 313 17.17 13.31 7.95
CA PRO A 313 17.81 12.71 6.78
C PRO A 313 19.33 12.90 6.72
N TRP A 314 19.96 13.47 7.75
CA TRP A 314 21.41 13.56 7.84
C TRP A 314 22.07 12.17 7.82
N HIS A 315 23.07 11.99 6.96
CA HIS A 315 23.88 10.76 6.88
C HIS A 315 25.27 11.06 6.34
N ALA A 316 26.11 10.04 6.21
CA ALA A 316 27.45 10.14 5.66
C ALA A 316 27.72 9.06 4.61
N ALA A 317 28.68 9.29 3.74
CA ALA A 317 29.10 8.26 2.76
C ALA A 317 29.50 6.93 3.40
N SER A 318 30.05 6.99 4.62
CA SER A 318 30.40 5.80 5.41
C SER A 318 29.20 5.01 5.97
N ASN A 319 27.98 5.54 5.86
CA ASN A 319 26.77 4.82 6.27
C ASN A 319 26.28 3.82 5.22
N LEU A 320 26.83 3.83 4.00
CA LEU A 320 26.47 2.87 2.99
C LEU A 320 26.73 1.44 3.49
N ASP A 321 25.70 0.63 3.38
CA ASP A 321 25.77 -0.81 3.63
C ASP A 321 25.39 -1.56 2.36
N GLU A 322 26.38 -1.89 1.54
CA GLU A 322 26.17 -2.59 0.26
C GLU A 322 25.54 -3.98 0.45
N SER A 323 25.62 -4.59 1.64
CA SER A 323 25.00 -5.87 1.92
C SER A 323 23.46 -5.78 1.95
N ARG A 324 22.90 -4.59 2.15
CA ARG A 324 21.45 -4.33 2.14
C ARG A 324 20.87 -4.21 0.73
N GLY A 325 21.70 -4.19 -0.27
CA GLY A 325 21.31 -4.18 -1.66
C GLY A 325 21.34 -2.82 -2.33
N ASP A 326 21.49 -2.87 -3.64
CA ASP A 326 21.29 -1.76 -4.54
C ASP A 326 19.81 -1.66 -4.95
N GLN A 327 19.47 -0.52 -5.50
CA GLN A 327 18.19 -0.25 -6.16
C GLN A 327 18.42 -0.19 -7.66
N VAL A 328 17.36 -0.41 -8.43
CA VAL A 328 17.40 -0.21 -9.87
C VAL A 328 17.58 1.27 -10.17
N GLY A 329 18.65 1.63 -10.90
CA GLY A 329 18.85 3.00 -11.34
C GLY A 329 17.84 3.45 -12.39
N PHE A 330 17.49 4.71 -12.41
CA PHE A 330 16.45 5.21 -13.31
C PHE A 330 16.73 4.97 -14.79
N ASP A 331 17.97 5.15 -15.24
CA ASP A 331 18.30 4.93 -16.67
C ASP A 331 18.16 3.44 -17.01
N PHE A 332 18.59 2.54 -16.15
CA PHE A 332 18.37 1.11 -16.36
C PHE A 332 16.87 0.76 -16.36
N PHE A 333 16.10 1.26 -15.41
CA PHE A 333 14.67 1.05 -15.35
C PHE A 333 13.95 1.48 -16.64
N PHE A 334 14.26 2.67 -17.15
CA PHE A 334 13.61 3.17 -18.38
C PHE A 334 14.12 2.49 -19.66
N HIS A 335 15.36 1.98 -19.68
CA HIS A 335 15.97 1.39 -20.87
C HIS A 335 15.82 -0.13 -20.97
N CYS A 336 15.61 -0.86 -19.86
CA CYS A 336 15.48 -2.32 -19.88
C CYS A 336 14.23 -2.82 -20.61
N GLY A 337 13.25 -1.95 -20.86
CA GLY A 337 12.01 -2.29 -21.56
C GLY A 337 10.81 -2.59 -20.66
N VAL A 338 10.97 -2.61 -19.33
CA VAL A 338 9.90 -2.91 -18.38
C VAL A 338 8.72 -1.94 -18.50
N THR A 339 8.99 -0.66 -18.78
CA THR A 339 7.99 0.39 -18.96
C THR A 339 7.25 0.33 -20.29
N ARG A 340 7.72 -0.47 -21.26
CA ARG A 340 7.19 -0.50 -22.65
C ARG A 340 7.15 0.87 -23.33
N GLY A 341 7.93 1.85 -22.82
CA GLY A 341 7.88 3.24 -23.28
C GLY A 341 6.63 4.01 -22.85
N LEU A 342 5.80 3.45 -21.96
CA LEU A 342 4.62 4.10 -21.42
C LEU A 342 5.03 5.07 -20.30
N ALA A 343 4.14 6.03 -20.05
CA ALA A 343 4.32 6.95 -18.94
C ALA A 343 4.23 6.22 -17.61
N THR A 344 5.19 6.51 -16.74
CA THR A 344 5.45 5.79 -15.49
C THR A 344 5.19 6.71 -14.30
N MET A 345 4.62 6.18 -13.23
CA MET A 345 4.59 6.83 -11.93
C MET A 345 5.97 6.63 -11.27
N VAL A 346 6.54 7.69 -10.74
CA VAL A 346 7.85 7.65 -10.06
C VAL A 346 7.72 8.12 -8.62
N PRO A 347 8.56 7.60 -7.71
CA PRO A 347 8.49 7.92 -6.28
C PRO A 347 9.32 9.16 -5.95
N ILE A 348 9.03 9.73 -4.79
CA ILE A 348 9.90 10.65 -4.05
C ILE A 348 10.07 10.13 -2.63
N ALA A 349 11.29 9.94 -2.16
CA ALA A 349 11.59 9.59 -0.78
C ALA A 349 11.43 10.83 0.13
N MET A 350 10.18 11.27 0.32
CA MET A 350 9.88 12.56 0.96
C MET A 350 10.21 12.58 2.45
N LEU A 351 10.04 11.48 3.16
CA LEU A 351 10.20 11.43 4.61
C LEU A 351 11.67 11.55 5.03
N TYR A 352 12.60 11.05 4.21
CA TYR A 352 14.02 10.93 4.55
C TYR A 352 14.95 11.53 3.48
N ALA A 353 14.45 12.43 2.65
CA ALA A 353 15.22 13.20 1.68
C ALA A 353 15.16 14.71 1.95
N THR A 354 15.73 15.49 1.05
CA THR A 354 15.62 16.95 1.09
C THR A 354 14.75 17.43 -0.07
N PRO A 355 14.03 18.57 0.08
CA PRO A 355 13.26 19.14 -1.04
C PRO A 355 14.10 19.42 -2.30
N GLU A 356 15.37 19.80 -2.12
CA GLU A 356 16.30 20.06 -3.22
C GLU A 356 16.70 18.77 -3.95
N ASP A 357 16.90 17.67 -3.22
CA ASP A 357 17.24 16.38 -3.81
C ASP A 357 16.08 15.85 -4.67
N ALA A 358 14.87 15.87 -4.13
CA ALA A 358 13.66 15.48 -4.84
C ALA A 358 13.42 16.35 -6.10
N ALA A 359 13.62 17.66 -5.99
CA ALA A 359 13.49 18.56 -7.14
C ALA A 359 14.51 18.23 -8.24
N ASN A 360 15.74 17.89 -7.86
CA ASN A 360 16.78 17.48 -8.80
C ASN A 360 16.49 16.12 -9.44
N GLU A 361 15.92 15.19 -8.69
CA GLU A 361 15.47 13.89 -9.22
C GLU A 361 14.46 14.09 -10.36
N ILE A 362 13.39 14.83 -10.08
CA ILE A 362 12.36 15.08 -11.09
C ILE A 362 12.94 15.87 -12.28
N ALA A 363 13.75 16.87 -12.02
CA ALA A 363 14.42 17.64 -13.09
C ALA A 363 15.33 16.74 -13.95
N TYR A 364 16.04 15.77 -13.36
CA TYR A 364 16.86 14.80 -14.08
C TYR A 364 16.00 13.95 -15.02
N LEU A 365 14.91 13.38 -14.52
CA LEU A 365 14.01 12.53 -15.31
C LEU A 365 13.41 13.29 -16.51
N TYR A 366 13.01 14.56 -16.29
CA TYR A 366 12.50 15.40 -17.37
C TYR A 366 13.59 15.81 -18.39
N LYS A 367 14.83 16.08 -17.94
CA LYS A 367 15.96 16.34 -18.84
C LYS A 367 16.34 15.12 -19.67
N ARG A 368 16.21 13.92 -19.12
CA ARG A 368 16.35 12.64 -19.85
C ARG A 368 15.18 12.39 -20.81
N LYS A 369 14.08 13.15 -20.70
CA LYS A 369 12.85 13.02 -21.47
C LYS A 369 12.16 11.66 -21.26
N TYR A 370 12.29 11.11 -20.04
CA TYR A 370 11.54 9.93 -19.67
C TYR A 370 10.04 10.23 -19.57
N PRO A 371 9.16 9.33 -20.01
CA PRO A 371 7.72 9.53 -19.93
C PRO A 371 7.26 9.36 -18.49
N ILE A 372 7.02 10.48 -17.79
CA ILE A 372 6.51 10.50 -16.41
C ILE A 372 5.03 10.83 -16.42
N SER A 373 4.21 10.03 -15.73
CA SER A 373 2.77 10.29 -15.58
C SER A 373 2.46 11.06 -14.30
N TRP A 374 2.92 10.54 -13.17
CA TRP A 374 2.62 11.00 -11.83
C TRP A 374 3.86 10.87 -10.94
N ILE A 375 3.90 11.65 -9.87
CA ILE A 375 4.98 11.64 -8.87
C ILE A 375 4.34 11.34 -7.52
N GLU A 376 4.65 10.20 -6.96
CA GLU A 376 4.14 9.75 -5.67
C GLU A 376 5.04 10.24 -4.54
N MET A 377 4.44 10.96 -3.60
CA MET A 377 5.15 11.73 -2.57
C MET A 377 5.25 10.93 -1.26
N GLY A 378 6.35 10.22 -1.09
CA GLY A 378 6.61 9.39 0.08
C GLY A 378 6.10 7.96 -0.10
N GLU A 379 6.16 7.19 0.99
CA GLU A 379 5.67 5.82 1.06
C GLU A 379 5.16 5.49 2.46
N GLU A 380 3.88 5.02 2.54
CA GLU A 380 3.23 4.55 3.77
C GLU A 380 3.40 5.51 4.96
N ALA A 381 3.12 6.79 4.75
CA ALA A 381 3.30 7.81 5.79
C ALA A 381 2.49 7.54 7.07
N ASP A 382 1.36 6.86 6.95
CA ASP A 382 0.52 6.38 8.05
C ASP A 382 1.20 5.23 8.80
N GLY A 383 1.72 4.23 8.12
CA GLY A 383 2.48 3.11 8.70
C GLY A 383 3.78 3.55 9.39
N GLN A 384 4.33 4.70 9.00
CA GLN A 384 5.48 5.33 9.65
C GLN A 384 5.07 6.32 10.75
N HIS A 385 3.79 6.36 11.11
CA HIS A 385 3.24 7.15 12.22
C HIS A 385 3.40 8.67 12.05
N MET A 386 3.52 9.15 10.82
CA MET A 386 3.60 10.59 10.54
C MET A 386 2.22 11.24 10.70
N LEU A 387 2.17 12.37 11.41
CA LEU A 387 0.94 13.15 11.52
C LEU A 387 0.62 13.85 10.17
N PRO A 388 -0.67 13.98 9.83
CA PRO A 388 -1.08 14.57 8.55
C PRO A 388 -0.60 16.00 8.34
N GLU A 389 -0.50 16.81 9.38
CA GLU A 389 0.01 18.18 9.30
C GLU A 389 1.52 18.21 9.04
N ASP A 390 2.28 17.29 9.63
CA ASP A 390 3.72 17.15 9.39
C ASP A 390 3.99 16.68 7.96
N TYR A 391 3.23 15.68 7.50
CA TYR A 391 3.27 15.26 6.09
C TYR A 391 2.91 16.43 5.16
N GLY A 392 1.86 17.18 5.47
CA GLY A 392 1.44 18.35 4.71
C GLY A 392 2.54 19.42 4.64
N ALA A 393 3.24 19.69 5.73
CA ALA A 393 4.33 20.64 5.80
C ALA A 393 5.54 20.21 4.93
N LEU A 394 5.90 18.92 4.96
CA LEU A 394 6.91 18.38 4.05
C LEU A 394 6.42 18.45 2.60
N TYR A 395 5.21 17.98 2.32
CA TYR A 395 4.61 17.99 0.99
C TYR A 395 4.70 19.35 0.32
N LEU A 396 4.34 20.43 1.02
CA LEU A 396 4.39 21.79 0.46
C LEU A 396 5.80 22.26 0.17
N GLN A 397 6.79 21.91 0.99
CA GLN A 397 8.19 22.26 0.75
C GLN A 397 8.73 21.51 -0.48
N PHE A 398 8.48 20.21 -0.57
CA PHE A 398 8.88 19.38 -1.72
C PHE A 398 8.16 19.83 -3.00
N ALA A 399 6.85 20.03 -2.96
CA ALA A 399 6.08 20.53 -4.09
C ALA A 399 6.61 21.89 -4.59
N THR A 400 6.96 22.79 -3.67
CA THR A 400 7.53 24.10 -4.03
C THR A 400 8.89 23.95 -4.72
N ALA A 401 9.75 23.07 -4.23
CA ALA A 401 11.06 22.83 -4.82
C ALA A 401 10.95 22.16 -6.20
N ILE A 402 10.09 21.16 -6.33
CA ILE A 402 9.85 20.43 -7.59
C ILE A 402 9.25 21.38 -8.64
N HIS A 403 8.17 22.10 -8.32
CA HIS A 403 7.50 23.00 -9.26
C HIS A 403 8.36 24.20 -9.68
N LYS A 404 9.36 24.57 -8.88
CA LYS A 404 10.36 25.58 -9.29
C LYS A 404 11.20 25.11 -10.48
N LEU A 405 11.51 23.83 -10.58
CA LEU A 405 12.31 23.25 -11.68
C LEU A 405 11.44 22.64 -12.78
N VAL A 406 10.31 22.04 -12.40
CA VAL A 406 9.37 21.33 -13.30
C VAL A 406 7.95 21.74 -12.94
N PRO A 407 7.46 22.91 -13.46
CA PRO A 407 6.15 23.45 -13.09
C PRO A 407 4.95 22.55 -13.45
N GLU A 408 5.10 21.68 -14.46
CA GLU A 408 4.07 20.77 -14.94
C GLU A 408 4.00 19.43 -14.18
N ALA A 409 4.87 19.19 -13.21
CA ALA A 409 4.91 17.96 -12.44
C ALA A 409 3.58 17.73 -11.71
N LYS A 410 3.05 16.51 -11.81
CA LYS A 410 1.80 16.11 -11.17
C LYS A 410 2.12 15.33 -9.90
N LEU A 411 1.88 15.93 -8.75
CA LEU A 411 2.22 15.39 -7.44
C LEU A 411 0.98 14.83 -6.76
N GLY A 412 1.14 13.78 -5.97
CA GLY A 412 0.05 13.18 -5.21
C GLY A 412 0.55 12.20 -4.15
N GLY A 413 -0.33 11.37 -3.64
CA GLY A 413 -0.13 10.51 -2.49
C GLY A 413 -1.23 10.74 -1.46
N PRO A 414 -0.98 10.56 -0.15
CA PRO A 414 0.07 9.68 0.35
C PRO A 414 -0.30 8.24 -0.04
N PRO A 415 0.64 7.39 -0.38
CA PRO A 415 0.34 5.97 -0.58
C PRO A 415 0.10 5.33 0.79
N PHE A 416 -1.16 5.33 1.26
CA PHE A 416 -1.51 4.71 2.53
C PHE A 416 -1.26 3.20 2.49
N GLU A 417 -0.75 2.62 3.59
CA GLU A 417 -0.44 1.19 3.75
C GLU A 417 -1.63 0.27 3.43
N GLY A 418 -2.80 0.80 3.31
CA GLY A 418 -4.00 0.10 2.97
C GLY A 418 -4.83 -0.24 4.19
N THR A 419 -6.12 0.03 4.08
CA THR A 419 -7.04 -0.10 5.20
C THR A 419 -8.39 -0.58 4.74
N PHE A 420 -9.20 -1.07 5.68
CA PHE A 420 -10.60 -1.39 5.49
C PHE A 420 -11.54 -0.21 5.80
N GLY A 421 -10.99 0.90 6.25
CA GLY A 421 -11.74 2.07 6.67
C GLY A 421 -10.89 3.33 6.61
N ASP A 422 -11.28 4.36 7.33
CA ASP A 422 -10.50 5.59 7.45
C ASP A 422 -9.16 5.31 8.15
N VAL A 423 -8.12 5.97 7.69
CA VAL A 423 -6.84 6.03 8.42
C VAL A 423 -6.99 7.07 9.51
N GLU A 424 -7.02 6.63 10.75
CA GLU A 424 -7.17 7.49 11.92
C GLU A 424 -5.85 7.68 12.66
N VAL A 425 -5.62 8.90 13.12
CA VAL A 425 -4.50 9.24 14.00
C VAL A 425 -5.00 9.89 15.28
N TRP A 426 -4.10 10.21 16.19
CA TRP A 426 -4.45 10.91 17.43
C TRP A 426 -5.24 12.19 17.13
N PRO A 427 -6.31 12.47 17.91
CA PRO A 427 -7.15 13.62 17.65
C PRO A 427 -6.34 14.93 17.64
N ASP A 428 -6.67 15.82 16.71
CA ASP A 428 -6.21 17.21 16.75
C ASP A 428 -6.90 18.00 17.87
N ALA A 429 -6.64 19.30 17.95
CA ALA A 429 -7.24 20.18 18.96
C ALA A 429 -8.78 20.26 18.85
N ASN A 430 -9.37 19.91 17.72
CA ASN A 430 -10.80 19.90 17.44
C ASN A 430 -11.42 18.49 17.57
N GLY A 431 -10.61 17.49 17.88
CA GLY A 431 -11.03 16.09 17.98
C GLY A 431 -11.13 15.37 16.63
N LYS A 432 -10.61 15.93 15.54
CA LYS A 432 -10.59 15.29 14.23
C LYS A 432 -9.48 14.24 14.17
N VAL A 433 -9.83 13.03 13.74
CA VAL A 433 -8.94 11.86 13.70
C VAL A 433 -8.57 11.43 12.27
N SER A 434 -9.41 11.74 11.27
CA SER A 434 -9.17 11.35 9.87
C SER A 434 -7.84 11.89 9.36
N TRP A 435 -6.91 11.00 8.99
CA TRP A 435 -5.62 11.37 8.45
C TRP A 435 -5.77 12.15 7.13
N LEU A 436 -6.51 11.57 6.16
CA LEU A 436 -6.74 12.21 4.86
C LEU A 436 -7.46 13.56 5.03
N GLY A 437 -8.49 13.59 5.86
CA GLY A 437 -9.27 14.80 6.08
C GLY A 437 -8.43 15.94 6.65
N ARG A 438 -7.51 15.65 7.58
CA ARG A 438 -6.59 16.64 8.19
C ARG A 438 -5.53 17.10 7.19
N PHE A 439 -4.96 16.19 6.40
CA PHE A 439 -4.02 16.53 5.33
C PHE A 439 -4.64 17.47 4.29
N VAL A 440 -5.85 17.14 3.81
CA VAL A 440 -6.58 17.98 2.85
C VAL A 440 -6.92 19.34 3.44
N ASP A 441 -7.30 19.41 4.72
CA ASP A 441 -7.56 20.68 5.41
C ASP A 441 -6.29 21.52 5.57
N TYR A 442 -5.14 20.89 5.84
CA TYR A 442 -3.85 21.56 5.89
C TYR A 442 -3.50 22.20 4.54
N LEU A 443 -3.63 21.47 3.44
CA LEU A 443 -3.38 22.02 2.10
C LEU A 443 -4.34 23.17 1.75
N LYS A 444 -5.63 23.07 2.14
CA LYS A 444 -6.62 24.14 1.96
C LYS A 444 -6.26 25.39 2.75
N ALA A 445 -5.86 25.24 4.02
CA ALA A 445 -5.48 26.33 4.89
C ALA A 445 -4.30 27.14 4.32
N HIS A 446 -3.40 26.46 3.59
CA HIS A 446 -2.27 27.09 2.93
C HIS A 446 -2.55 27.55 1.48
N GLY A 447 -3.79 27.36 0.98
CA GLY A 447 -4.17 27.72 -0.39
C GLY A 447 -3.47 26.89 -1.47
N ARG A 448 -3.02 25.67 -1.10
CA ARG A 448 -2.16 24.82 -1.94
C ARG A 448 -2.81 23.47 -2.33
N LEU A 449 -4.15 23.36 -2.22
CA LEU A 449 -4.85 22.13 -2.60
C LEU A 449 -4.59 21.72 -4.07
N ASN A 450 -4.30 22.65 -4.95
CA ASN A 450 -4.01 22.37 -6.36
C ASN A 450 -2.69 21.61 -6.58
N ASP A 451 -1.81 21.55 -5.60
CA ASP A 451 -0.60 20.73 -5.68
C ASP A 451 -0.90 19.23 -5.45
N PHE A 452 -2.07 18.92 -4.92
CA PHE A 452 -2.56 17.57 -4.71
C PHE A 452 -3.39 17.14 -5.92
N THR A 453 -2.77 16.42 -6.87
CA THR A 453 -3.36 16.13 -8.17
C THR A 453 -3.89 14.69 -8.29
N PHE A 454 -3.52 13.81 -7.39
CA PHE A 454 -4.07 12.46 -7.25
C PHE A 454 -3.95 11.97 -5.81
N PHE A 455 -4.77 11.00 -5.46
CA PHE A 455 -4.75 10.27 -4.20
C PHE A 455 -4.30 8.83 -4.45
N SER A 456 -3.46 8.28 -3.60
CA SER A 456 -3.03 6.88 -3.69
C SER A 456 -3.11 6.15 -2.36
N PHE A 457 -3.35 4.84 -2.43
CA PHE A 457 -3.40 3.92 -1.30
C PHE A 457 -3.11 2.49 -1.77
N GLU A 458 -2.93 1.58 -0.84
CA GLU A 458 -2.64 0.17 -1.04
C GLU A 458 -3.82 -0.72 -0.67
N HIS A 459 -3.83 -1.95 -1.13
CA HIS A 459 -4.90 -2.89 -0.81
C HIS A 459 -4.37 -4.32 -0.62
N TYR A 460 -4.23 -4.70 0.64
CA TYR A 460 -3.84 -6.03 1.10
C TYR A 460 -4.87 -6.59 2.09
N PRO A 461 -6.06 -7.00 1.63
CA PRO A 461 -7.21 -7.24 2.52
C PRO A 461 -6.99 -8.34 3.55
N TYR A 462 -5.97 -9.19 3.38
CA TYR A 462 -5.75 -10.35 4.23
C TYR A 462 -4.34 -10.41 4.82
N GLN A 463 -3.59 -9.30 4.79
CA GLN A 463 -2.17 -9.26 5.20
C GLN A 463 -1.97 -9.73 6.65
N ASP A 464 -2.81 -9.29 7.58
CA ASP A 464 -2.67 -9.58 9.00
C ASP A 464 -3.52 -10.78 9.47
N ARG A 465 -4.08 -11.55 8.55
CA ARG A 465 -4.89 -12.72 8.89
C ARG A 465 -4.04 -13.99 8.92
N PRO A 466 -4.00 -14.72 10.04
CA PRO A 466 -3.23 -15.97 10.14
C PRO A 466 -3.80 -17.10 9.27
N THR A 467 -5.07 -17.02 8.92
CA THR A 467 -5.76 -17.97 8.05
C THR A 467 -6.69 -17.22 7.10
N TYR A 468 -6.68 -17.63 5.85
CA TYR A 468 -7.57 -17.13 4.82
C TYR A 468 -8.46 -18.25 4.30
N SER A 469 -9.75 -18.13 4.57
CA SER A 469 -10.76 -19.09 4.14
C SER A 469 -11.26 -18.79 2.72
N TRP A 470 -11.95 -19.74 2.10
CA TRP A 470 -12.58 -19.49 0.79
C TRP A 470 -13.67 -18.39 0.88
N ALA A 471 -14.40 -18.35 2.00
CA ALA A 471 -15.47 -17.39 2.21
C ALA A 471 -14.99 -15.93 2.27
N ASP A 472 -13.72 -15.71 2.55
CA ASP A 472 -13.12 -14.36 2.56
C ASP A 472 -13.07 -13.72 1.16
N LEU A 473 -13.31 -14.48 0.08
CA LEU A 473 -13.49 -13.91 -1.27
C LEU A 473 -14.79 -13.11 -1.41
N TYR A 474 -15.86 -13.49 -0.70
CA TYR A 474 -17.19 -12.92 -0.97
C TYR A 474 -17.33 -11.44 -0.61
N PRO A 475 -16.75 -10.94 0.49
CA PRO A 475 -16.87 -9.53 0.85
C PRO A 475 -15.99 -8.57 0.03
N GLU A 476 -15.01 -9.06 -0.75
CA GLU A 476 -14.02 -8.21 -1.43
C GLU A 476 -14.61 -7.03 -2.22
N PRO A 477 -15.59 -7.21 -3.13
CA PRO A 477 -16.16 -6.07 -3.86
C PRO A 477 -16.85 -5.05 -2.95
N GLY A 478 -17.40 -5.52 -1.82
CA GLY A 478 -17.99 -4.66 -0.80
C GLY A 478 -16.92 -3.86 -0.03
N TYR A 479 -15.78 -4.46 0.26
CA TYR A 479 -14.65 -3.75 0.89
C TYR A 479 -14.12 -2.65 -0.01
N VAL A 480 -13.91 -2.92 -1.29
CA VAL A 480 -13.48 -1.92 -2.26
C VAL A 480 -14.44 -0.74 -2.33
N SER A 481 -15.74 -1.02 -2.47
CA SER A 481 -16.77 0.04 -2.52
C SER A 481 -16.80 0.86 -1.22
N HIS A 482 -16.67 0.18 -0.08
CA HIS A 482 -16.64 0.83 1.23
C HIS A 482 -15.44 1.76 1.39
N ILE A 483 -14.23 1.29 1.10
CA ILE A 483 -13.00 2.08 1.21
C ILE A 483 -13.08 3.34 0.34
N VAL A 484 -13.47 3.19 -0.93
CA VAL A 484 -13.60 4.34 -1.83
C VAL A 484 -14.61 5.35 -1.31
N GLN A 485 -15.71 4.90 -0.69
CA GLN A 485 -16.69 5.80 -0.07
C GLN A 485 -16.12 6.50 1.17
N VAL A 486 -15.36 5.79 2.00
CA VAL A 486 -14.70 6.37 3.18
C VAL A 486 -13.77 7.52 2.79
N TRP A 487 -12.95 7.38 1.75
CA TRP A 487 -12.09 8.48 1.29
C TRP A 487 -12.89 9.69 0.79
N LYS A 488 -13.97 9.46 0.06
CA LYS A 488 -14.89 10.53 -0.38
C LYS A 488 -15.54 11.25 0.81
N ASP A 489 -15.98 10.51 1.81
CA ASP A 489 -16.63 11.07 3.01
C ASP A 489 -15.64 11.85 3.89
N ASN A 490 -14.36 11.50 3.85
CA ASN A 490 -13.29 12.16 4.59
C ASN A 490 -12.57 13.28 3.82
N GLY A 491 -13.14 13.72 2.71
CA GLY A 491 -12.75 14.96 2.06
C GLY A 491 -11.85 14.82 0.83
N LEU A 492 -11.71 13.60 0.26
CA LEU A 492 -11.09 13.44 -1.04
C LEU A 492 -11.83 14.32 -2.07
N PRO A 493 -11.17 15.28 -2.71
CA PRO A 493 -11.84 16.14 -3.69
C PRO A 493 -12.36 15.36 -4.88
N PRO A 494 -13.62 15.58 -5.32
CA PRO A 494 -14.28 14.74 -6.31
C PRO A 494 -13.67 14.78 -7.72
N ASN A 495 -12.84 15.77 -7.98
CA ASN A 495 -12.13 15.93 -9.26
C ASN A 495 -10.70 15.38 -9.25
N ILE A 496 -10.24 14.86 -8.10
CA ILE A 496 -8.93 14.24 -7.98
C ILE A 496 -9.07 12.73 -8.20
N PRO A 497 -8.36 12.13 -9.17
CA PRO A 497 -8.37 10.70 -9.37
C PRO A 497 -7.71 9.97 -8.19
N PHE A 498 -8.17 8.75 -7.91
CA PHE A 498 -7.52 7.88 -6.96
C PHE A 498 -6.90 6.67 -7.66
N PHE A 499 -5.76 6.25 -7.16
CA PHE A 499 -4.98 5.13 -7.68
C PHE A 499 -4.72 4.11 -6.56
N MET A 500 -4.83 2.84 -6.91
CA MET A 500 -4.35 1.75 -6.10
C MET A 500 -2.92 1.43 -6.54
N THR A 501 -1.92 1.94 -5.79
CA THR A 501 -0.52 1.89 -6.21
C THR A 501 0.21 0.64 -5.76
N GLU A 502 -0.36 -0.11 -4.82
CA GLU A 502 0.01 -1.47 -4.47
C GLU A 502 -1.22 -2.32 -4.15
N GLY A 503 -1.22 -3.55 -4.60
CA GLY A 503 -2.28 -4.48 -4.22
C GLY A 503 -1.96 -5.92 -4.55
N ASN A 504 -2.20 -6.79 -3.55
CA ASN A 504 -2.21 -8.23 -3.70
C ASN A 504 -3.07 -8.85 -2.60
N ILE A 505 -3.33 -10.15 -2.73
CA ILE A 505 -4.17 -10.89 -1.80
C ILE A 505 -3.63 -10.85 -0.36
N GLY A 506 -2.31 -10.85 -0.16
CA GLY A 506 -1.66 -10.73 1.13
C GLY A 506 -1.92 -11.90 2.09
N GLY A 507 -1.34 -11.83 3.29
CA GLY A 507 -1.58 -12.73 4.40
C GLY A 507 -1.21 -14.19 4.14
N GLY A 508 -1.90 -15.10 4.82
CA GLY A 508 -1.70 -16.55 4.69
C GLY A 508 -2.31 -17.17 3.44
N ALA A 509 -2.76 -16.39 2.45
CA ALA A 509 -3.33 -16.88 1.21
C ALA A 509 -2.22 -17.15 0.18
N PRO A 510 -1.94 -18.40 -0.19
CA PRO A 510 -0.90 -18.68 -1.19
C PRO A 510 -1.29 -18.07 -2.55
N PRO A 511 -0.47 -17.19 -3.14
CA PRO A 511 -0.74 -16.64 -4.48
C PRO A 511 -0.73 -17.72 -5.57
N SER A 512 -0.19 -18.90 -5.27
CA SER A 512 -0.17 -20.08 -6.15
C SER A 512 -1.52 -20.79 -6.29
N THR A 513 -2.55 -20.44 -5.52
CA THR A 513 -3.86 -21.09 -5.63
C THR A 513 -4.81 -20.35 -6.56
N VAL A 514 -5.74 -21.06 -7.21
CA VAL A 514 -6.81 -20.46 -8.05
C VAL A 514 -7.60 -19.39 -7.29
N LYS A 515 -7.75 -19.53 -5.97
CA LYS A 515 -8.39 -18.52 -5.12
C LYS A 515 -7.78 -17.13 -5.28
N SER A 516 -6.45 -17.02 -5.40
CA SER A 516 -5.75 -15.77 -5.61
C SER A 516 -6.05 -15.14 -6.98
N ALA A 517 -6.28 -15.96 -7.99
CA ALA A 517 -6.69 -15.49 -9.33
C ALA A 517 -8.11 -14.93 -9.32
N LEU A 518 -9.03 -15.60 -8.62
CA LEU A 518 -10.42 -15.10 -8.46
C LEU A 518 -10.44 -13.77 -7.71
N TRP A 519 -9.67 -13.67 -6.62
CA TRP A 519 -9.49 -12.41 -5.90
C TRP A 519 -8.97 -11.30 -6.80
N LEU A 520 -7.93 -11.56 -7.60
CA LEU A 520 -7.34 -10.56 -8.49
C LEU A 520 -8.36 -10.03 -9.51
N ALA A 521 -9.19 -10.91 -10.07
CA ALA A 521 -10.24 -10.51 -11.01
C ALA A 521 -11.32 -9.65 -10.34
N ASP A 522 -11.76 -10.03 -9.14
CA ASP A 522 -12.72 -9.24 -8.35
C ASP A 522 -12.13 -7.90 -7.92
N TYR A 523 -10.89 -7.88 -7.46
CA TYR A 523 -10.17 -6.68 -7.05
C TYR A 523 -10.07 -5.67 -8.20
N VAL A 524 -9.51 -6.08 -9.34
CA VAL A 524 -9.35 -5.19 -10.50
C VAL A 524 -10.71 -4.74 -11.02
N GLY A 525 -11.66 -5.67 -11.17
CA GLY A 525 -12.99 -5.36 -11.66
C GLY A 525 -13.76 -4.38 -10.77
N SER A 526 -13.71 -4.55 -9.45
CA SER A 526 -14.40 -3.68 -8.50
C SER A 526 -13.75 -2.30 -8.38
N MET A 527 -12.40 -2.22 -8.28
CA MET A 527 -11.69 -0.93 -8.25
C MET A 527 -12.01 -0.08 -9.49
N MET A 528 -11.93 -0.69 -10.66
CA MET A 528 -12.28 0.01 -11.89
C MET A 528 -13.78 0.41 -11.93
N SER A 529 -14.68 -0.39 -11.36
CA SER A 529 -16.11 -0.08 -11.25
C SER A 529 -16.42 1.09 -10.30
N GLU A 530 -15.56 1.32 -9.30
CA GLU A 530 -15.69 2.45 -8.37
C GLU A 530 -15.02 3.73 -8.89
N GLY A 531 -14.43 3.69 -10.09
CA GLY A 531 -13.87 4.85 -10.76
C GLY A 531 -12.37 5.06 -10.53
N ALA A 532 -11.63 4.03 -10.13
CA ALA A 532 -10.18 4.12 -10.01
C ALA A 532 -9.54 4.57 -11.34
N GLY A 533 -8.59 5.49 -11.27
CA GLY A 533 -7.83 5.92 -12.44
C GLY A 533 -6.84 4.87 -12.91
N ALA A 534 -6.27 4.12 -11.96
CA ALA A 534 -5.42 2.97 -12.23
C ALA A 534 -5.37 2.01 -11.04
N THR A 535 -5.01 0.75 -11.32
CA THR A 535 -4.64 -0.28 -10.34
C THR A 535 -3.29 -0.85 -10.69
N TYR A 536 -2.44 -1.03 -9.69
CA TYR A 536 -1.10 -1.58 -9.86
C TYR A 536 -0.96 -2.88 -9.06
N TYR A 537 -0.67 -3.98 -9.77
CA TYR A 537 -0.43 -5.29 -9.17
C TYR A 537 0.91 -5.32 -8.45
N PHE A 538 0.94 -5.73 -7.21
CA PHE A 538 2.16 -5.91 -6.43
C PHE A 538 2.43 -7.40 -6.16
N HIS A 539 3.58 -7.96 -6.32
CA HIS A 539 4.83 -7.40 -6.78
C HIS A 539 5.09 -7.86 -8.22
N TYR A 540 5.46 -6.94 -9.13
CA TYR A 540 5.63 -7.27 -10.54
C TYR A 540 6.81 -8.21 -10.80
N MET A 541 7.89 -8.05 -10.03
CA MET A 541 9.08 -8.86 -10.16
C MET A 541 9.00 -10.09 -9.25
N PRO A 542 9.22 -11.31 -9.80
CA PRO A 542 9.17 -12.53 -9.01
C PRO A 542 10.36 -12.65 -8.05
N SER A 543 10.15 -13.31 -6.91
CA SER A 543 11.20 -13.63 -5.95
C SER A 543 11.52 -15.13 -5.97
N PRO A 544 12.80 -15.51 -5.90
CA PRO A 544 13.19 -16.93 -5.90
C PRO A 544 12.87 -17.66 -4.60
N ASP A 545 12.51 -16.95 -3.53
CA ASP A 545 12.27 -17.58 -2.22
C ASP A 545 10.81 -17.95 -2.00
N HIS A 546 9.93 -17.48 -2.88
CA HIS A 546 8.50 -17.72 -2.78
C HIS A 546 7.91 -18.04 -4.15
N PRO A 547 6.97 -19.02 -4.25
CA PRO A 547 6.04 -19.04 -5.35
C PRO A 547 5.01 -17.90 -5.22
N SER A 548 5.35 -16.88 -4.42
CA SER A 548 4.57 -15.68 -4.23
C SER A 548 4.75 -14.75 -5.40
N GLY A 549 3.66 -14.22 -5.88
CA GLY A 549 3.68 -13.25 -6.94
C GLY A 549 3.43 -13.89 -8.31
N PHE A 550 4.12 -13.34 -9.28
CA PHE A 550 3.68 -13.42 -10.66
C PHE A 550 4.16 -14.66 -11.40
N LEU A 551 5.37 -15.15 -11.04
CA LEU A 551 6.00 -16.33 -11.64
C LEU A 551 6.68 -17.17 -10.57
N ALA A 552 6.74 -18.48 -10.78
CA ALA A 552 7.65 -19.37 -10.06
C ALA A 552 9.01 -19.35 -10.73
N ILE A 553 10.06 -18.98 -9.97
CA ILE A 553 11.45 -19.00 -10.39
C ILE A 553 12.31 -19.68 -9.32
N ASP A 554 13.45 -20.28 -9.72
CA ASP A 554 14.41 -20.85 -8.78
C ASP A 554 15.44 -19.83 -8.29
N LYS A 555 16.37 -20.27 -7.42
CA LYS A 555 17.45 -19.43 -6.86
C LYS A 555 18.43 -18.92 -7.92
N GLU A 556 18.50 -19.58 -9.06
CA GLU A 556 19.26 -19.18 -10.23
C GLU A 556 18.49 -18.22 -11.16
N TYR A 557 17.27 -17.81 -10.78
CA TYR A 557 16.35 -16.96 -11.56
C TYR A 557 15.87 -17.64 -12.86
N SER A 558 15.84 -18.97 -12.90
CA SER A 558 15.28 -19.69 -14.05
C SER A 558 13.78 -19.86 -13.89
N PHE A 559 13.04 -19.65 -14.96
CA PHE A 559 11.58 -19.84 -15.00
C PHE A 559 11.19 -21.30 -14.70
N LYS A 560 10.23 -21.51 -13.80
CA LYS A 560 9.70 -22.82 -13.39
C LYS A 560 8.23 -23.03 -13.72
N GLY A 561 7.44 -21.94 -13.80
CA GLY A 561 6.03 -22.04 -14.10
C GLY A 561 5.28 -20.73 -13.93
N TYR A 562 4.07 -20.72 -14.46
CA TYR A 562 3.14 -19.61 -14.28
C TYR A 562 2.36 -19.78 -12.98
N THR A 563 2.11 -18.67 -12.28
CA THR A 563 1.14 -18.64 -11.18
C THR A 563 -0.27 -18.43 -11.72
N PRO A 564 -1.32 -18.76 -10.96
CA PRO A 564 -2.69 -18.52 -11.41
C PRO A 564 -2.99 -17.01 -11.56
N GLN A 565 -2.31 -16.14 -10.81
CA GLN A 565 -2.42 -14.69 -10.97
C GLN A 565 -1.85 -14.22 -12.32
N TYR A 566 -0.75 -14.82 -12.79
CA TYR A 566 -0.23 -14.55 -14.13
C TYR A 566 -1.26 -14.87 -15.23
N LEU A 567 -1.88 -16.04 -15.14
CA LEU A 567 -2.86 -16.50 -16.14
C LEU A 567 -4.18 -15.68 -16.05
N ALA A 568 -4.61 -15.31 -14.85
CA ALA A 568 -5.72 -14.39 -14.65
C ALA A 568 -5.42 -13.00 -15.23
N THR A 569 -4.19 -12.50 -15.06
CA THR A 569 -3.76 -11.22 -15.65
C THR A 569 -3.87 -11.26 -17.17
N GLN A 570 -3.44 -12.36 -17.81
CA GLN A 570 -3.61 -12.49 -19.27
C GLN A 570 -5.08 -12.41 -19.69
N LEU A 571 -5.97 -13.01 -18.91
CA LEU A 571 -7.40 -12.97 -19.17
C LEU A 571 -7.96 -11.56 -18.97
N ILE A 572 -7.57 -10.87 -17.91
CA ILE A 572 -7.98 -9.47 -17.65
C ILE A 572 -7.44 -8.54 -18.74
N ALA A 573 -6.13 -8.55 -18.97
CA ALA A 573 -5.45 -7.56 -19.79
C ALA A 573 -5.56 -7.78 -21.30
N LYS A 574 -5.91 -9.00 -21.76
CA LYS A 574 -5.95 -9.34 -23.20
C LYS A 574 -7.31 -9.78 -23.71
N GLU A 575 -8.17 -10.30 -22.81
CA GLU A 575 -9.47 -10.84 -23.23
C GLU A 575 -10.64 -9.99 -22.72
N TRP A 576 -10.63 -9.60 -21.44
CA TRP A 576 -11.66 -8.72 -20.89
C TRP A 576 -11.58 -7.33 -21.50
N VAL A 577 -10.42 -6.70 -21.49
CA VAL A 577 -10.19 -5.46 -22.21
C VAL A 577 -9.52 -5.71 -23.56
N GLN A 578 -9.51 -4.72 -24.43
CA GLN A 578 -8.67 -4.69 -25.62
C GLN A 578 -7.35 -3.99 -25.27
N PRO A 579 -6.16 -4.61 -25.49
CA PRO A 579 -4.89 -4.02 -25.11
C PRO A 579 -4.43 -2.93 -26.08
N VAL A 580 -5.24 -1.88 -26.21
CA VAL A 580 -4.99 -0.72 -27.07
C VAL A 580 -5.17 0.57 -26.27
N ASP A 581 -4.44 1.61 -26.66
CA ASP A 581 -4.58 2.94 -26.06
C ASP A 581 -5.84 3.63 -26.63
N ALA A 582 -6.98 3.22 -26.09
CA ALA A 582 -8.28 3.77 -26.45
C ALA A 582 -9.27 3.62 -25.27
N PRO A 583 -10.25 4.53 -25.15
CA PRO A 583 -11.21 4.50 -24.06
C PRO A 583 -12.07 3.22 -24.06
N HIS A 584 -12.10 2.54 -22.91
CA HIS A 584 -13.07 1.51 -22.55
C HIS A 584 -14.07 2.14 -21.58
N LYS A 585 -15.37 1.83 -21.78
CA LYS A 585 -16.41 2.28 -20.86
C LYS A 585 -16.86 1.13 -20.00
N GLN A 586 -16.72 1.27 -18.69
CA GLN A 586 -17.18 0.28 -17.73
C GLN A 586 -18.59 0.59 -17.26
N TYR A 587 -19.41 -0.46 -17.11
CA TYR A 587 -20.78 -0.39 -16.65
C TYR A 587 -20.99 -1.28 -15.43
N LYS A 588 -21.85 -0.84 -14.51
CA LYS A 588 -22.20 -1.66 -13.34
C LYS A 588 -23.06 -2.85 -13.73
N ALA A 589 -22.85 -3.96 -13.05
CA ALA A 589 -23.63 -5.18 -13.20
C ALA A 589 -24.01 -5.72 -11.82
N SER A 590 -25.10 -6.49 -11.78
CA SER A 590 -25.56 -7.23 -10.60
C SER A 590 -25.82 -8.68 -10.96
N SER A 591 -25.73 -9.56 -9.98
CA SER A 591 -25.98 -10.99 -10.11
C SER A 591 -26.95 -11.46 -9.02
N ASP A 592 -27.88 -12.33 -9.39
CA ASP A 592 -28.78 -12.99 -8.45
C ASP A 592 -28.27 -14.39 -8.02
N VAL A 593 -27.06 -14.73 -8.41
CA VAL A 593 -26.41 -15.98 -8.00
C VAL A 593 -25.87 -15.81 -6.60
N MET A 594 -26.61 -16.29 -5.61
CA MET A 594 -26.30 -16.13 -4.18
C MET A 594 -26.39 -17.46 -3.45
N ASP A 595 -25.65 -17.57 -2.35
CA ASP A 595 -25.81 -18.65 -1.40
C ASP A 595 -27.00 -18.38 -0.42
N ALA A 596 -27.26 -19.34 0.46
CA ALA A 596 -28.33 -19.22 1.45
C ALA A 596 -28.06 -18.13 2.51
N ALA A 597 -26.83 -17.67 2.66
CA ALA A 597 -26.45 -16.57 3.55
C ALA A 597 -26.54 -15.20 2.88
N GLY A 598 -26.84 -15.15 1.57
CA GLY A 598 -26.92 -13.93 0.79
C GLY A 598 -25.58 -13.47 0.20
N ASN A 599 -24.53 -14.27 0.27
CA ASN A 599 -23.27 -13.95 -0.38
C ASN A 599 -23.42 -14.09 -1.91
N VAL A 600 -23.00 -13.11 -2.67
CA VAL A 600 -22.96 -13.18 -4.12
C VAL A 600 -21.87 -14.17 -4.54
N LEU A 601 -22.25 -15.24 -5.22
CA LEU A 601 -21.32 -16.31 -5.66
C LEU A 601 -20.71 -16.04 -7.03
N VAL A 602 -21.40 -15.27 -7.88
CA VAL A 602 -20.89 -14.84 -9.20
C VAL A 602 -20.91 -13.33 -9.27
N THR A 603 -19.74 -12.73 -9.41
CA THR A 603 -19.61 -11.29 -9.70
C THR A 603 -19.44 -11.05 -11.19
N ALA A 604 -19.72 -9.82 -11.65
CA ALA A 604 -19.67 -9.46 -13.06
C ALA A 604 -19.09 -8.06 -13.27
N TYR A 605 -18.15 -7.94 -14.20
CA TYR A 605 -17.50 -6.68 -14.58
C TYR A 605 -17.58 -6.51 -16.08
N VAL A 606 -18.12 -5.37 -16.54
CA VAL A 606 -18.56 -5.22 -17.92
C VAL A 606 -17.93 -3.99 -18.54
N VAL A 607 -17.35 -4.17 -19.73
CA VAL A 607 -16.79 -3.07 -20.53
C VAL A 607 -17.34 -3.05 -21.96
N GLU A 608 -17.68 -1.87 -22.44
CA GLU A 608 -17.80 -1.59 -23.87
C GLU A 608 -16.41 -1.26 -24.40
N ARG A 609 -15.91 -2.07 -25.32
CA ARG A 609 -14.56 -1.98 -25.90
C ARG A 609 -14.53 -1.02 -27.11
N PRO A 610 -13.36 -0.49 -27.47
CA PRO A 610 -13.19 0.36 -28.65
C PRO A 610 -13.62 -0.30 -29.97
N ASP A 611 -13.47 -1.64 -30.07
CA ASP A 611 -13.93 -2.44 -31.26
C ASP A 611 -15.45 -2.65 -31.30
N LYS A 612 -16.20 -1.98 -30.40
CA LYS A 612 -17.65 -2.07 -30.26
C LYS A 612 -18.17 -3.43 -29.77
N GLN A 613 -17.31 -4.31 -29.35
CA GLN A 613 -17.71 -5.50 -28.60
C GLN A 613 -17.97 -5.16 -27.13
N TRP A 614 -18.88 -5.90 -26.54
CA TRP A 614 -19.08 -5.92 -25.10
C TRP A 614 -18.36 -7.12 -24.52
N SER A 615 -17.68 -6.90 -23.42
CA SER A 615 -16.95 -7.93 -22.71
C SER A 615 -17.44 -7.99 -21.28
N VAL A 616 -17.82 -9.18 -20.82
CA VAL A 616 -18.30 -9.45 -19.48
C VAL A 616 -17.36 -10.44 -18.82
N MET A 617 -16.65 -10.00 -17.79
CA MET A 617 -15.85 -10.87 -16.92
C MET A 617 -16.73 -11.34 -15.77
N LEU A 618 -16.95 -12.65 -15.69
CA LEU A 618 -17.76 -13.33 -14.67
C LEU A 618 -16.83 -14.11 -13.77
N VAL A 619 -16.87 -13.85 -12.46
CA VAL A 619 -16.05 -14.55 -11.47
C VAL A 619 -16.95 -15.47 -10.66
N ASN A 620 -16.91 -16.78 -10.95
CA ASN A 620 -17.60 -17.77 -10.15
C ASN A 620 -16.76 -18.13 -8.93
N ARG A 621 -17.14 -17.59 -7.78
CA ARG A 621 -16.48 -17.81 -6.48
C ARG A 621 -17.03 -19.00 -5.70
N ASP A 622 -17.98 -19.76 -6.29
CA ASP A 622 -18.41 -21.02 -5.69
C ASP A 622 -17.32 -22.08 -5.85
N GLN A 623 -16.82 -22.58 -4.74
CA GLN A 623 -15.77 -23.59 -4.72
C GLN A 623 -16.24 -24.95 -5.28
N PHE A 624 -17.54 -25.23 -5.20
CA PHE A 624 -18.08 -26.58 -5.37
C PHE A 624 -19.02 -26.73 -6.56
N ASN A 625 -19.69 -25.65 -6.97
CA ASN A 625 -20.78 -25.74 -7.95
C ASN A 625 -20.51 -24.90 -9.20
N ASP A 626 -20.81 -25.48 -10.34
CA ASP A 626 -20.96 -24.76 -11.59
C ASP A 626 -22.28 -23.97 -11.55
N HIS A 627 -22.28 -22.81 -12.22
CA HIS A 627 -23.48 -21.99 -12.37
C HIS A 627 -23.84 -21.77 -13.82
N ALA A 628 -25.15 -21.73 -14.10
CA ALA A 628 -25.69 -21.48 -15.43
C ALA A 628 -26.41 -20.11 -15.42
N VAL A 629 -25.86 -19.12 -16.10
CA VAL A 629 -26.36 -17.75 -16.03
C VAL A 629 -26.84 -17.24 -17.39
N LYS A 630 -27.87 -16.41 -17.36
CA LYS A 630 -28.29 -15.56 -18.45
C LYS A 630 -27.65 -14.16 -18.26
N VAL A 631 -27.13 -13.55 -19.32
CA VAL A 631 -26.59 -12.19 -19.29
C VAL A 631 -27.57 -11.25 -20.02
N VAL A 632 -28.07 -10.26 -19.28
CA VAL A 632 -29.07 -9.29 -19.76
C VAL A 632 -28.47 -7.89 -19.70
N PHE A 633 -28.42 -7.20 -20.81
CA PHE A 633 -28.06 -5.78 -20.89
C PHE A 633 -29.35 -4.96 -20.84
N ALA A 634 -29.66 -4.43 -19.66
CA ALA A 634 -30.86 -3.66 -19.41
C ALA A 634 -30.59 -2.16 -19.61
N ASP A 635 -31.56 -1.46 -20.13
CA ASP A 635 -31.61 -0.01 -20.12
C ASP A 635 -32.83 0.43 -19.28
N PRO A 636 -32.61 0.86 -18.02
CA PRO A 636 -33.69 1.28 -17.12
C PRO A 636 -34.57 2.39 -17.70
N ALA A 637 -34.00 3.28 -18.52
CA ALA A 637 -34.74 4.41 -19.09
C ALA A 637 -35.75 3.97 -20.17
N THR A 638 -35.37 3.00 -20.98
CA THR A 638 -36.21 2.48 -22.09
C THR A 638 -36.98 1.22 -21.69
N LYS A 639 -36.66 0.60 -20.54
CA LYS A 639 -37.11 -0.73 -20.13
C LYS A 639 -36.80 -1.83 -21.18
N GLY A 640 -35.88 -1.57 -22.08
CA GLY A 640 -35.40 -2.51 -23.10
C GLY A 640 -34.39 -3.49 -22.53
N ALA A 641 -34.45 -4.73 -23.01
CA ALA A 641 -33.43 -5.75 -22.75
C ALA A 641 -32.70 -6.06 -24.05
N ARG A 642 -31.37 -6.13 -23.98
CA ARG A 642 -30.49 -6.58 -25.06
C ARG A 642 -29.70 -7.79 -24.60
N TYR A 643 -29.23 -8.58 -25.52
CA TYR A 643 -28.49 -9.80 -25.24
C TYR A 643 -27.30 -9.88 -26.20
N PHE A 644 -26.30 -10.70 -25.84
CA PHE A 644 -25.31 -11.05 -26.84
C PHE A 644 -25.97 -11.63 -28.09
N SER A 645 -25.47 -11.29 -29.27
CA SER A 645 -26.02 -11.69 -30.56
C SER A 645 -24.93 -12.32 -31.41
N GLY A 646 -25.33 -13.35 -32.20
CA GLY A 646 -24.40 -14.11 -33.05
C GLY A 646 -23.43 -14.96 -32.23
N GLN A 647 -22.19 -15.01 -32.67
CA GLN A 647 -21.14 -15.77 -31.98
C GLN A 647 -20.57 -14.96 -30.81
N VAL A 648 -20.36 -15.63 -29.66
CA VAL A 648 -19.80 -15.07 -28.45
C VAL A 648 -18.56 -15.88 -28.12
N ASP A 649 -17.42 -15.22 -28.02
CA ASP A 649 -16.20 -15.84 -27.50
C ASP A 649 -16.35 -16.09 -26.00
N ARG A 650 -16.02 -17.29 -25.58
CA ARG A 650 -15.98 -17.69 -24.16
C ARG A 650 -14.59 -18.16 -23.83
N ILE A 651 -13.92 -17.43 -22.92
CA ILE A 651 -12.59 -17.71 -22.43
C ILE A 651 -12.69 -17.98 -20.95
N THR A 652 -12.27 -19.16 -20.49
CA THR A 652 -12.42 -19.59 -19.08
C THR A 652 -11.08 -20.02 -18.51
N PHE A 653 -10.80 -19.58 -17.29
CA PHE A 653 -9.66 -20.00 -16.48
C PHE A 653 -10.12 -20.26 -15.04
N GLY A 654 -9.76 -21.38 -14.48
CA GLY A 654 -10.15 -21.74 -13.13
C GLY A 654 -9.57 -23.08 -12.67
N SER A 655 -10.26 -23.72 -11.74
CA SER A 655 -9.82 -24.97 -11.12
C SER A 655 -9.77 -26.17 -12.08
N ASN A 656 -10.36 -26.06 -13.27
CA ASN A 656 -10.24 -27.09 -14.30
C ASN A 656 -8.96 -26.95 -15.14
N GLU A 657 -8.45 -25.73 -15.25
CA GLU A 657 -7.27 -25.38 -16.04
C GLU A 657 -6.00 -25.29 -15.22
N TYR A 658 -6.12 -25.20 -13.87
CA TYR A 658 -4.96 -24.97 -13.01
C TYR A 658 -5.11 -25.63 -11.63
N ALA A 659 -4.09 -26.38 -11.22
CA ALA A 659 -3.94 -26.88 -9.86
C ALA A 659 -2.47 -26.84 -9.43
N TRP A 660 -2.18 -26.19 -8.32
CA TRP A 660 -0.83 -26.09 -7.75
C TRP A 660 -0.55 -27.27 -6.83
N HIS A 661 0.63 -27.87 -6.99
CA HIS A 661 1.16 -28.93 -6.14
C HIS A 661 2.44 -28.44 -5.46
N GLN A 662 2.35 -28.22 -4.15
CA GLN A 662 3.49 -27.75 -3.37
C GLN A 662 4.52 -28.86 -3.17
N GLU A 663 5.78 -28.59 -3.53
CA GLU A 663 6.92 -29.48 -3.34
C GLU A 663 8.11 -28.69 -2.79
N GLY A 664 8.38 -28.82 -1.48
CA GLY A 664 9.41 -28.04 -0.81
C GLY A 664 9.09 -26.54 -0.79
N GLU A 665 10.08 -25.70 -1.13
CA GLU A 665 9.94 -24.22 -1.17
C GLU A 665 9.20 -23.75 -2.44
N LEU A 666 9.27 -24.53 -3.52
CA LEU A 666 8.57 -24.27 -4.78
C LEU A 666 7.38 -25.20 -4.95
N GLY A 667 7.18 -25.76 -6.05
CA GLY A 667 6.11 -26.65 -6.46
C GLY A 667 5.94 -26.54 -7.96
N HIS A 668 4.86 -27.13 -8.47
CA HIS A 668 4.50 -27.06 -9.88
C HIS A 668 2.99 -27.03 -10.04
N ALA A 669 2.53 -26.58 -11.20
CA ALA A 669 1.12 -26.65 -11.57
C ALA A 669 0.86 -27.89 -12.47
N ASP A 670 -0.21 -28.63 -12.18
CA ASP A 670 -0.73 -29.70 -13.05
C ASP A 670 -2.25 -29.88 -12.80
N PRO A 671 -3.11 -29.45 -13.72
CA PRO A 671 -2.82 -28.71 -14.96
C PRO A 671 -2.19 -27.33 -14.71
N ASP A 672 -1.51 -26.77 -15.73
CA ASP A 672 -0.75 -25.52 -15.68
C ASP A 672 -1.29 -24.41 -16.61
N GLY A 673 -2.55 -24.51 -17.02
CA GLY A 673 -3.18 -23.61 -17.98
C GLY A 673 -2.90 -24.03 -19.42
N PRO A 674 -3.09 -23.16 -20.42
CA PRO A 674 -3.70 -21.82 -20.35
C PRO A 674 -5.23 -21.81 -20.18
N ALA A 675 -5.85 -20.62 -20.20
CA ALA A 675 -7.31 -20.48 -20.25
C ALA A 675 -7.91 -21.23 -21.46
N SER A 676 -9.02 -21.94 -21.25
CA SER A 676 -9.74 -22.60 -22.31
C SER A 676 -10.53 -21.60 -23.16
N LYS A 677 -10.56 -21.80 -24.49
CA LYS A 677 -11.26 -20.93 -25.42
C LYS A 677 -12.29 -21.69 -26.24
N SER A 678 -13.47 -21.13 -26.34
CA SER A 678 -14.58 -21.69 -27.13
C SER A 678 -15.48 -20.56 -27.65
N THR A 679 -16.37 -20.90 -28.58
CA THR A 679 -17.39 -19.99 -29.10
C THR A 679 -18.76 -20.57 -28.84
N VAL A 680 -19.69 -19.74 -28.37
CA VAL A 680 -21.07 -20.11 -28.09
C VAL A 680 -22.03 -19.15 -28.79
N ASN A 681 -23.29 -19.58 -28.97
CA ASN A 681 -24.29 -18.71 -29.60
C ASN A 681 -24.87 -17.74 -28.54
N GLY A 682 -24.98 -16.46 -28.91
CA GLY A 682 -25.75 -15.48 -28.18
C GLY A 682 -27.25 -15.59 -28.46
N GLY A 683 -28.06 -14.86 -27.71
CA GLY A 683 -29.51 -14.77 -27.86
C GLY A 683 -30.26 -14.59 -26.56
N ALA A 684 -31.54 -14.24 -26.63
CA ALA A 684 -32.34 -14.04 -25.42
C ALA A 684 -32.51 -15.31 -24.57
N GLU A 685 -32.36 -16.48 -25.17
CA GLU A 685 -32.42 -17.77 -24.49
C GLU A 685 -31.04 -18.38 -24.21
N ALA A 686 -29.95 -17.64 -24.49
CA ALA A 686 -28.61 -18.14 -24.28
C ALA A 686 -28.32 -18.26 -22.79
N ILE A 687 -27.78 -19.41 -22.41
CA ILE A 687 -27.32 -19.71 -21.05
C ILE A 687 -25.83 -20.02 -21.10
N TYR A 688 -25.08 -19.33 -20.27
CA TYR A 688 -23.63 -19.47 -20.19
C TYR A 688 -23.23 -20.29 -18.99
N GLN A 689 -22.51 -21.39 -19.22
CA GLN A 689 -22.00 -22.26 -18.15
C GLN A 689 -20.72 -21.67 -17.58
N LEU A 690 -20.69 -21.48 -16.26
CA LEU A 690 -19.57 -20.98 -15.48
C LEU A 690 -19.06 -22.13 -14.60
N PRO A 691 -17.93 -22.74 -14.90
CA PRO A 691 -17.36 -23.75 -14.02
C PRO A 691 -17.12 -23.20 -12.62
N LYS A 692 -17.15 -24.07 -11.63
CA LYS A 692 -16.79 -23.73 -10.25
C LYS A 692 -15.40 -23.12 -10.18
N ALA A 693 -15.18 -22.22 -9.22
CA ALA A 693 -13.89 -21.60 -8.99
C ALA A 693 -13.21 -21.14 -10.29
N SER A 694 -13.89 -20.28 -11.07
CA SER A 694 -13.40 -19.85 -12.38
C SER A 694 -13.69 -18.40 -12.71
N ILE A 695 -12.90 -17.85 -13.61
CA ILE A 695 -13.10 -16.58 -14.29
C ILE A 695 -13.49 -16.88 -15.71
N THR A 696 -14.63 -16.37 -16.17
CA THR A 696 -15.09 -16.53 -17.57
C THR A 696 -15.29 -15.17 -18.20
N VAL A 697 -14.64 -14.92 -19.32
CA VAL A 697 -14.87 -13.74 -20.16
C VAL A 697 -15.78 -14.14 -21.32
N LEU A 698 -16.92 -13.45 -21.42
CA LEU A 698 -17.83 -13.51 -22.56
C LEU A 698 -17.64 -12.23 -23.40
N ARG A 699 -17.40 -12.38 -24.69
CA ARG A 699 -17.13 -11.25 -25.58
C ARG A 699 -17.89 -11.37 -26.88
N GLY A 700 -18.63 -10.33 -27.26
CA GLY A 700 -19.41 -10.30 -28.49
C GLY A 700 -20.18 -9.01 -28.69
N SER A 701 -20.95 -8.94 -29.77
CA SER A 701 -21.88 -7.86 -30.03
C SER A 701 -23.18 -8.05 -29.25
N ILE A 702 -23.87 -6.97 -28.90
CA ILE A 702 -25.20 -7.03 -28.32
C ILE A 702 -26.24 -6.53 -29.31
N GLY A 703 -27.41 -7.11 -29.30
CA GLY A 703 -28.52 -6.77 -30.19
C GLY A 703 -29.86 -6.83 -29.46
N THR A 704 -30.85 -6.18 -30.05
CA THR A 704 -32.26 -6.35 -29.69
C THR A 704 -32.81 -7.55 -30.41
N HIS A 705 -33.63 -8.34 -29.75
CA HIS A 705 -34.42 -9.42 -30.35
C HIS A 705 -35.86 -9.03 -30.45
#